data_c8bfb12419a416f45022d90ccf78ec64
#
_entry.id   c8bfb12419a416f45022d90ccf78ec64
#
_cell.length_a   1.000
_cell.length_b   1.000
_cell.length_c   1.000
_cell.angle_alpha   90.00
_cell.angle_beta   90.00
_cell.angle_gamma   90.00
#
_symmetry.space_group_name_H-M   'P 1'
#
loop_
_entity.id
_entity.type
_entity.pdbx_description
1 polymer ?
#
loop_
_entity_poly.entity_id
_entity_poly.type
_entity_poly.pdbx_seq_one_letter_code
_entity_poly.pdbx_strand_id
1 'polypeptide(L)'
;MDYNYREIEKKWQQFWAENKTYKTDIDHSKPKYYVLDMFPYPSGAGLHVGHPLGYIASDIYARYKRLKGYNVLHPMGYDAYGLPAEQYAIQTGTHPAVTTEKNIARYREQLDKIGFSYDWDREVRTSDPAYYKWTQWTFVQLFHSWYNKITHKAEPVSTLIAAFEKSGNAGVEAACSDTPVFTAAEWHSMNEPQQQQVLMNYRLAYLADTMVNWCPALGTVLANDEVSDGFSVRGGHPVERKTMKQWLLRITAYADRLLDGLDHIDWPESLKEIQRNWIGRSEGCSAEFAIKGFDQKLEIFTTRADTMFGVTFMVLAPEHPFVEAITTPGCRARVEEYVQWAKNRSERERMTEVKKVTGEFTGAYAINPLNGEEIPIWVADYVLMGYGTGAIMAVPGHDSRDFAFARHFGLPVLQVVSRQGETPVDPSEWEDSYDSKEGVMINSGFITGLEVKEAITTTIRKIEEMGIGYGKVNFRLRDAIFSRQRYWGEPFPVYYKDGMPYTLSEEELPLELPEVDAYLPTESGEPPLARAKNWTTKEGFPLETNTMPGFAGSSGYYLRYMDPRNDREYFSKEANGYWKSVDLYMGGAEHATGHLIYARFWNKFLFDIGLAIEDEPFKKLINQGMIQGRSNFVYRVTGTNKFVSYNLKKDYDVQAIHVDVNIVHNDVLDIQAFIRWQPQFEGADFILEDGKYMCGWEVEKMSKSKYNVQNPDDLIERYGADTLRLYEMFLGPLEQSKPWDTNGIEGVFRFIRKLWKLYHDFDNNFNVSEGAPSAAELKVLHKTIKKVQDDIERFSFNTAVSSFMICVNELTDLKCNNRSILSELTILISPYAPHIAEELWSLLGNSGSVTQVAFPEFNESYIVENTFEYPVSFNGKMRFRLELPLGLPVPEIEKAVVSAPESAKWLEGKPPRKVIVVPGKIVNVVV
;
A
#
# COMPACT_ATOMS: atom_id res chain seq x y z
N MET A 1 -45.74 1.60 7.41
CA MET A 1 -44.65 2.59 7.28
C MET A 1 -43.70 2.20 6.14
N ASP A 2 -43.30 3.13 5.29
CA ASP A 2 -42.27 2.86 4.30
C ASP A 2 -40.90 2.51 5.00
N TYR A 3 -39.96 1.92 4.30
CA TYR A 3 -38.65 1.56 4.87
C TYR A 3 -37.99 2.75 5.55
N ASN A 4 -37.95 2.75 6.88
CA ASN A 4 -37.36 3.83 7.70
C ASN A 4 -35.93 3.44 8.15
N TYR A 5 -34.96 3.57 7.24
CA TYR A 5 -33.57 3.22 7.52
C TYR A 5 -32.97 3.99 8.71
N ARG A 6 -33.36 5.26 8.93
CA ARG A 6 -32.81 6.08 10.03
C ARG A 6 -33.10 5.48 11.40
N GLU A 7 -34.32 5.01 11.62
CA GLU A 7 -34.68 4.36 12.88
C GLU A 7 -34.08 2.96 12.98
N ILE A 8 -34.10 2.19 11.90
CA ILE A 8 -33.55 0.82 11.84
C ILE A 8 -32.06 0.84 12.13
N GLU A 9 -31.29 1.67 11.44
CA GLU A 9 -29.85 1.77 11.60
C GLU A 9 -29.47 2.20 13.01
N LYS A 10 -30.08 3.23 13.55
CA LYS A 10 -29.86 3.70 14.93
C LYS A 10 -30.17 2.61 15.97
N LYS A 11 -31.29 1.90 15.80
CA LYS A 11 -31.70 0.80 16.70
C LYS A 11 -30.61 -0.29 16.75
N TRP A 12 -30.12 -0.73 15.61
CA TRP A 12 -29.19 -1.86 15.55
C TRP A 12 -27.77 -1.46 15.90
N GLN A 13 -27.32 -0.26 15.56
CA GLN A 13 -26.04 0.28 16.03
C GLN A 13 -26.01 0.35 17.55
N GLN A 14 -27.09 0.82 18.19
CA GLN A 14 -27.22 0.82 19.62
C GLN A 14 -27.23 -0.60 20.23
N PHE A 15 -27.98 -1.52 19.61
CA PHE A 15 -28.02 -2.94 20.04
C PHE A 15 -26.62 -3.57 20.00
N TRP A 16 -25.88 -3.39 18.93
CA TRP A 16 -24.52 -3.96 18.81
C TRP A 16 -23.55 -3.39 19.85
N ALA A 17 -23.63 -2.09 20.10
CA ALA A 17 -22.78 -1.42 21.09
C ALA A 17 -23.10 -1.90 22.52
N GLU A 18 -24.39 -1.94 22.91
CA GLU A 18 -24.81 -2.33 24.24
C GLU A 18 -24.52 -3.82 24.55
N ASN A 19 -24.72 -4.68 23.56
CA ASN A 19 -24.50 -6.12 23.71
C ASN A 19 -23.07 -6.56 23.38
N LYS A 20 -22.19 -5.62 22.97
CA LYS A 20 -20.82 -5.92 22.50
C LYS A 20 -20.80 -7.10 21.51
N THR A 21 -21.71 -7.06 20.54
CA THR A 21 -22.03 -8.17 19.64
C THR A 21 -20.79 -8.74 18.93
N TYR A 22 -19.80 -7.90 18.67
CA TYR A 22 -18.58 -8.27 17.92
C TYR A 22 -17.35 -8.45 18.82
N LYS A 23 -17.53 -8.42 20.14
CA LYS A 23 -16.46 -8.74 21.08
C LYS A 23 -15.95 -10.17 20.82
N THR A 24 -14.65 -10.33 20.76
CA THR A 24 -14.00 -11.58 20.42
C THR A 24 -12.99 -11.97 21.50
N ASP A 25 -13.23 -13.07 22.17
CA ASP A 25 -12.28 -13.70 23.09
C ASP A 25 -11.67 -14.95 22.44
N ILE A 26 -10.61 -15.51 23.02
CA ILE A 26 -10.01 -16.77 22.56
C ILE A 26 -11.03 -17.91 22.77
N ASP A 27 -11.30 -18.65 21.71
CA ASP A 27 -12.22 -19.81 21.72
C ASP A 27 -11.60 -20.98 20.95
N HIS A 28 -10.97 -21.87 21.67
CA HIS A 28 -10.32 -23.06 21.09
C HIS A 28 -11.27 -24.07 20.46
N SER A 29 -12.60 -23.94 20.67
CA SER A 29 -13.60 -24.78 20.04
C SER A 29 -13.87 -24.41 18.59
N LYS A 30 -13.43 -23.25 18.14
CA LYS A 30 -13.63 -22.70 16.79
C LYS A 30 -12.30 -22.44 16.09
N PRO A 31 -12.25 -22.64 14.77
CA PRO A 31 -11.11 -22.14 13.99
C PRO A 31 -11.07 -20.61 14.04
N LYS A 32 -9.86 -20.06 14.19
CA LYS A 32 -9.67 -18.60 14.22
C LYS A 32 -9.66 -18.02 12.81
N TYR A 33 -10.07 -16.78 12.69
CA TYR A 33 -9.84 -15.98 11.51
C TYR A 33 -9.54 -14.53 11.89
N TYR A 34 -8.38 -14.03 11.54
CA TYR A 34 -7.95 -12.67 11.84
C TYR A 34 -8.02 -11.80 10.59
N VAL A 35 -9.01 -10.90 10.56
CA VAL A 35 -9.19 -9.88 9.52
C VAL A 35 -8.67 -8.55 10.05
N LEU A 36 -7.83 -7.88 9.27
CA LEU A 36 -7.25 -6.60 9.66
C LEU A 36 -7.32 -5.60 8.50
N ASP A 37 -7.75 -4.41 8.83
CA ASP A 37 -7.66 -3.23 7.97
C ASP A 37 -6.43 -2.40 8.33
N MET A 38 -5.82 -1.74 7.34
CA MET A 38 -4.87 -0.68 7.64
C MET A 38 -5.62 0.45 8.35
N PHE A 39 -5.28 0.67 9.61
CA PHE A 39 -5.99 1.64 10.44
C PHE A 39 -5.77 3.08 9.98
N PRO A 40 -6.78 3.95 10.13
CA PRO A 40 -6.72 5.30 9.60
C PRO A 40 -5.83 6.22 10.42
N TYR A 41 -5.25 7.22 9.74
CA TYR A 41 -4.72 8.42 10.38
C TYR A 41 -5.86 9.43 10.57
N PRO A 42 -6.24 9.79 11.82
CA PRO A 42 -7.38 10.63 12.08
C PRO A 42 -7.12 12.10 11.73
N SER A 43 -7.50 12.52 10.55
CA SER A 43 -7.43 13.91 10.10
C SER A 43 -8.70 14.70 10.45
N GLY A 44 -8.59 16.05 10.59
CA GLY A 44 -9.69 16.90 11.02
C GLY A 44 -10.94 16.94 10.13
N ALA A 45 -10.85 16.39 8.92
CA ALA A 45 -11.99 16.36 7.99
C ALA A 45 -12.92 15.17 8.18
N GLY A 46 -12.49 14.15 8.93
CA GLY A 46 -13.17 12.87 8.94
C GLY A 46 -12.89 12.04 7.68
N LEU A 47 -13.67 10.97 7.51
CA LEU A 47 -13.62 10.08 6.36
C LEU A 47 -14.27 10.73 5.13
N HIS A 48 -13.74 10.44 3.94
CA HIS A 48 -14.44 10.60 2.67
C HIS A 48 -14.81 9.22 2.10
N VAL A 49 -15.68 9.15 1.09
CA VAL A 49 -16.20 7.89 0.54
C VAL A 49 -15.13 6.93 0.00
N GLY A 50 -13.90 7.38 -0.23
CA GLY A 50 -12.82 6.49 -0.64
C GLY A 50 -12.21 5.66 0.50
N HIS A 51 -12.38 6.07 1.77
CA HIS A 51 -11.84 5.34 2.92
C HIS A 51 -12.62 4.05 3.22
N PRO A 52 -13.97 4.05 3.24
CA PRO A 52 -14.71 2.86 3.65
C PRO A 52 -14.69 1.71 2.64
N LEU A 53 -14.25 1.92 1.41
CA LEU A 53 -14.24 0.86 0.39
C LEU A 53 -13.55 -0.43 0.87
N GLY A 54 -12.32 -0.32 1.36
CA GLY A 54 -11.58 -1.45 1.91
C GLY A 54 -12.22 -1.99 3.18
N TYR A 55 -12.66 -1.10 4.06
CA TYR A 55 -13.29 -1.46 5.34
C TYR A 55 -14.62 -2.20 5.16
N ILE A 56 -15.42 -1.81 4.18
CA ILE A 56 -16.66 -2.52 3.85
C ILE A 56 -16.35 -3.90 3.30
N ALA A 57 -15.36 -4.02 2.42
CA ALA A 57 -14.96 -5.30 1.85
C ALA A 57 -14.45 -6.28 2.93
N SER A 58 -13.57 -5.83 3.81
CA SER A 58 -13.07 -6.63 4.94
C SER A 58 -14.18 -7.00 5.93
N ASP A 59 -15.09 -6.07 6.20
CA ASP A 59 -16.24 -6.30 7.09
C ASP A 59 -17.21 -7.34 6.53
N ILE A 60 -17.49 -7.29 5.23
CA ILE A 60 -18.30 -8.33 4.56
C ILE A 60 -17.64 -9.70 4.74
N TYR A 61 -16.33 -9.77 4.53
CA TYR A 61 -15.59 -11.03 4.67
C TYR A 61 -15.53 -11.50 6.12
N ALA A 62 -15.34 -10.59 7.08
CA ALA A 62 -15.37 -10.90 8.52
C ALA A 62 -16.75 -11.46 8.95
N ARG A 63 -17.84 -10.82 8.52
CA ARG A 63 -19.20 -11.28 8.78
C ARG A 63 -19.47 -12.65 8.16
N TYR A 64 -19.05 -12.83 6.92
CA TYR A 64 -19.15 -14.11 6.22
C TYR A 64 -18.40 -15.24 6.97
N LYS A 65 -17.17 -14.99 7.42
CA LYS A 65 -16.41 -15.99 8.18
C LYS A 65 -17.07 -16.32 9.54
N ARG A 66 -17.71 -15.35 10.22
CA ARG A 66 -18.51 -15.64 11.42
C ARG A 66 -19.68 -16.58 11.11
N LEU A 67 -20.42 -16.32 10.03
CA LEU A 67 -21.50 -17.19 9.55
C LEU A 67 -21.00 -18.59 9.15
N LYS A 68 -19.73 -18.70 8.72
CA LYS A 68 -19.07 -20.00 8.44
C LYS A 68 -18.52 -20.68 9.69
N GLY A 69 -18.79 -20.16 10.89
CA GLY A 69 -18.43 -20.77 12.17
C GLY A 69 -17.03 -20.46 12.69
N TYR A 70 -16.31 -19.51 12.08
CA TYR A 70 -15.03 -19.06 12.59
C TYR A 70 -15.16 -18.13 13.80
N ASN A 71 -14.17 -18.18 14.68
CA ASN A 71 -13.94 -17.15 15.68
C ASN A 71 -13.13 -16.01 15.01
N VAL A 72 -13.78 -14.88 14.76
CA VAL A 72 -13.23 -13.80 13.93
C VAL A 72 -12.74 -12.66 14.80
N LEU A 73 -11.46 -12.35 14.72
CA LEU A 73 -10.86 -11.11 15.23
C LEU A 73 -10.88 -10.05 14.12
N HIS A 74 -11.61 -8.97 14.34
CA HIS A 74 -11.70 -7.82 13.45
C HIS A 74 -11.60 -6.53 14.27
N PRO A 75 -10.37 -6.10 14.62
CA PRO A 75 -10.14 -4.91 15.44
C PRO A 75 -10.04 -3.65 14.60
N MET A 76 -10.14 -2.50 15.25
CA MET A 76 -9.88 -1.19 14.67
C MET A 76 -9.23 -0.26 15.69
N GLY A 77 -8.46 0.71 15.20
CA GLY A 77 -7.78 1.71 16.00
C GLY A 77 -7.32 2.88 15.15
N TYR A 78 -6.33 3.63 15.64
CA TYR A 78 -5.91 4.86 15.00
C TYR A 78 -4.39 5.02 15.02
N ASP A 79 -3.82 5.33 13.86
CA ASP A 79 -2.46 5.84 13.75
C ASP A 79 -2.47 7.32 14.08
N ALA A 80 -2.12 7.66 15.31
CA ALA A 80 -2.44 8.95 15.90
C ALA A 80 -1.25 9.92 16.03
N TYR A 81 -0.04 9.47 15.73
CA TYR A 81 1.15 10.32 15.64
C TYR A 81 1.39 10.81 14.21
N GLY A 82 1.98 11.99 14.07
CA GLY A 82 2.41 12.47 12.77
C GLY A 82 2.33 13.98 12.58
N LEU A 83 2.89 14.44 11.47
CA LEU A 83 3.05 15.84 11.10
C LEU A 83 1.75 16.66 11.01
N PRO A 84 0.58 16.10 10.56
CA PRO A 84 -0.63 16.89 10.45
C PRO A 84 -1.12 17.50 11.75
N ALA A 85 -1.12 16.74 12.84
CA ALA A 85 -1.55 17.22 14.15
C ALA A 85 -0.57 18.23 14.73
N GLU A 86 0.73 18.02 14.53
CA GLU A 86 1.78 18.93 14.96
C GLU A 86 1.73 20.27 14.21
N GLN A 87 1.55 20.26 12.88
CA GLN A 87 1.41 21.49 12.10
C GLN A 87 0.20 22.33 12.53
N TYR A 88 -0.90 21.68 12.84
CA TYR A 88 -2.07 22.35 13.40
C TYR A 88 -1.76 22.95 14.79
N ALA A 89 -1.03 22.23 15.63
CA ALA A 89 -0.59 22.70 16.95
C ALA A 89 0.34 23.92 16.83
N ILE A 90 1.27 23.91 15.88
CA ILE A 90 2.16 25.06 15.60
C ILE A 90 1.35 26.29 15.22
N GLN A 91 0.32 26.14 14.37
CA GLN A 91 -0.51 27.24 13.89
C GLN A 91 -1.44 27.82 14.96
N THR A 92 -1.95 26.98 15.85
CA THR A 92 -3.03 27.35 16.78
C THR A 92 -2.61 27.43 18.23
N GLY A 93 -1.43 26.92 18.58
CA GLY A 93 -0.99 26.76 19.98
C GLY A 93 -1.73 25.67 20.75
N THR A 94 -2.62 24.91 20.10
CA THR A 94 -3.38 23.84 20.75
C THR A 94 -2.52 22.57 20.84
N HIS A 95 -2.51 21.92 22.01
CA HIS A 95 -1.75 20.68 22.18
C HIS A 95 -2.20 19.60 21.17
N PRO A 96 -1.27 18.89 20.47
CA PRO A 96 -1.62 17.92 19.43
C PRO A 96 -2.56 16.81 19.91
N ALA A 97 -2.44 16.36 21.16
CA ALA A 97 -3.32 15.35 21.74
C ALA A 97 -4.80 15.76 21.71
N VAL A 98 -5.09 17.05 22.01
CA VAL A 98 -6.48 17.56 22.03
C VAL A 98 -7.13 17.47 20.65
N THR A 99 -6.39 17.89 19.64
CA THR A 99 -6.83 17.80 18.24
C THR A 99 -6.99 16.35 17.79
N THR A 100 -6.04 15.49 18.14
CA THR A 100 -6.05 14.06 17.81
C THR A 100 -7.27 13.38 18.45
N GLU A 101 -7.55 13.60 19.72
CA GLU A 101 -8.75 13.08 20.40
C GLU A 101 -10.05 13.49 19.71
N LYS A 102 -10.17 14.76 19.37
CA LYS A 102 -11.34 15.28 18.64
C LYS A 102 -11.51 14.60 17.27
N ASN A 103 -10.42 14.40 16.57
CA ASN A 103 -10.42 13.75 15.27
C ASN A 103 -10.77 12.25 15.38
N ILE A 104 -10.22 11.55 16.37
CA ILE A 104 -10.55 10.16 16.68
C ILE A 104 -12.05 10.02 16.97
N ALA A 105 -12.60 10.87 17.81
CA ALA A 105 -14.03 10.85 18.12
C ALA A 105 -14.90 11.02 16.86
N ARG A 106 -14.48 11.89 15.94
CA ARG A 106 -15.16 12.10 14.65
C ARG A 106 -15.08 10.86 13.74
N TYR A 107 -13.90 10.25 13.63
CA TYR A 107 -13.74 9.00 12.86
C TYR A 107 -14.56 7.88 13.45
N ARG A 108 -14.54 7.73 14.78
CA ARG A 108 -15.34 6.72 15.47
C ARG A 108 -16.84 6.88 15.19
N GLU A 109 -17.36 8.09 15.28
CA GLU A 109 -18.76 8.38 14.96
C GLU A 109 -19.13 7.94 13.53
N GLN A 110 -18.28 8.24 12.56
CA GLN A 110 -18.51 7.86 11.16
C GLN A 110 -18.42 6.34 10.95
N LEU A 111 -17.46 5.67 11.56
CA LEU A 111 -17.31 4.20 11.47
C LEU A 111 -18.52 3.49 12.14
N ASP A 112 -18.99 3.99 13.27
CA ASP A 112 -20.17 3.44 13.95
C ASP A 112 -21.43 3.60 13.09
N LYS A 113 -21.60 4.76 12.41
CA LYS A 113 -22.73 4.99 11.50
C LYS A 113 -22.74 4.06 10.28
N ILE A 114 -21.57 3.70 9.74
CA ILE A 114 -21.46 2.75 8.62
C ILE A 114 -21.78 1.32 9.07
N GLY A 115 -21.67 1.03 10.35
CA GLY A 115 -22.11 -0.23 10.96
C GLY A 115 -21.12 -1.38 10.75
N PHE A 116 -19.84 -1.13 11.02
CA PHE A 116 -18.81 -2.16 10.96
C PHE A 116 -18.87 -3.14 12.14
N SER A 117 -18.41 -4.37 11.91
CA SER A 117 -18.36 -5.43 12.95
C SER A 117 -17.01 -5.45 13.68
N TYR A 118 -16.51 -4.28 14.05
CA TYR A 118 -15.25 -4.16 14.78
C TYR A 118 -15.40 -4.54 16.26
N ASP A 119 -14.39 -5.21 16.80
CA ASP A 119 -14.23 -5.39 18.24
C ASP A 119 -13.57 -4.14 18.86
N TRP A 120 -14.39 -3.20 19.29
CA TRP A 120 -13.94 -1.94 19.87
C TRP A 120 -13.28 -2.07 21.25
N ASP A 121 -13.47 -3.19 21.94
CA ASP A 121 -12.74 -3.45 23.19
C ASP A 121 -11.23 -3.62 22.95
N ARG A 122 -10.83 -3.82 21.68
CA ARG A 122 -9.45 -3.95 21.24
C ARG A 122 -8.89 -2.69 20.55
N GLU A 123 -9.61 -1.56 20.64
CA GLU A 123 -9.12 -0.30 20.07
C GLU A 123 -7.74 0.05 20.61
N VAL A 124 -6.83 0.41 19.71
CA VAL A 124 -5.50 0.94 20.05
C VAL A 124 -5.29 2.30 19.37
N ARG A 125 -4.44 3.12 19.98
CA ARG A 125 -4.03 4.42 19.48
C ARG A 125 -2.52 4.52 19.60
N THR A 126 -1.83 4.80 18.53
CA THR A 126 -0.35 4.84 18.56
C THR A 126 0.20 5.93 19.49
N SER A 127 -0.60 6.97 19.77
CA SER A 127 -0.26 8.06 20.71
C SER A 127 -0.58 7.77 22.18
N ASP A 128 -1.18 6.63 22.48
CA ASP A 128 -1.44 6.22 23.88
C ASP A 128 -0.15 5.68 24.53
N PRO A 129 0.26 6.20 25.70
CA PRO A 129 1.41 5.67 26.44
C PRO A 129 1.35 4.16 26.69
N ALA A 130 0.17 3.61 26.96
CA ALA A 130 -0.02 2.17 27.14
C ALA A 130 0.25 1.36 25.84
N TYR A 131 0.11 2.00 24.67
CA TYR A 131 0.44 1.42 23.38
C TYR A 131 1.92 1.62 23.04
N TYR A 132 2.42 2.87 22.99
CA TYR A 132 3.77 3.14 22.52
C TYR A 132 4.87 2.69 23.49
N LYS A 133 4.54 2.35 24.75
CA LYS A 133 5.42 1.58 25.63
C LYS A 133 6.05 0.40 24.90
N TRP A 134 5.28 -0.32 24.09
CA TRP A 134 5.73 -1.50 23.38
C TRP A 134 6.52 -1.18 22.09
N THR A 135 6.28 -0.04 21.48
CA THR A 135 7.14 0.50 20.43
C THR A 135 8.53 0.85 21.01
N GLN A 136 8.54 1.53 22.15
CA GLN A 136 9.76 1.84 22.89
C GLN A 136 10.51 0.57 23.33
N TRP A 137 9.79 -0.38 23.89
CA TRP A 137 10.34 -1.68 24.28
C TRP A 137 10.99 -2.39 23.10
N THR A 138 10.34 -2.44 21.94
CA THR A 138 10.92 -3.08 20.76
C THR A 138 12.18 -2.35 20.28
N PHE A 139 12.21 -1.02 20.35
CA PHE A 139 13.42 -0.27 20.06
C PHE A 139 14.56 -0.65 21.03
N VAL A 140 14.27 -0.80 22.33
CA VAL A 140 15.27 -1.26 23.32
C VAL A 140 15.79 -2.65 22.95
N GLN A 141 14.91 -3.58 22.55
CA GLN A 141 15.34 -4.91 22.11
C GLN A 141 16.24 -4.85 20.86
N LEU A 142 15.89 -4.01 19.86
CA LEU A 142 16.72 -3.79 18.67
C LEU A 142 18.08 -3.19 19.02
N PHE A 143 18.14 -2.26 19.97
CA PHE A 143 19.38 -1.67 20.46
C PHE A 143 20.27 -2.71 21.13
N HIS A 144 19.69 -3.66 21.85
CA HIS A 144 20.41 -4.74 22.54
C HIS A 144 20.62 -6.00 21.69
N SER A 145 20.39 -5.92 20.38
CA SER A 145 20.55 -7.03 19.45
C SER A 145 21.52 -6.70 18.33
N TRP A 146 22.14 -7.73 17.79
CA TRP A 146 22.96 -7.71 16.59
C TRP A 146 22.51 -8.82 15.64
N TYR A 147 22.84 -8.74 14.35
CA TYR A 147 22.46 -9.76 13.37
C TYR A 147 23.62 -10.68 13.06
N ASN A 148 23.47 -11.96 13.38
CA ASN A 148 24.45 -13.00 13.10
C ASN A 148 24.18 -13.59 11.71
N LYS A 149 25.14 -13.43 10.77
CA LYS A 149 25.04 -13.94 9.41
C LYS A 149 25.17 -15.47 9.30
N ILE A 150 25.73 -16.13 10.31
CA ILE A 150 25.83 -17.60 10.34
C ILE A 150 24.47 -18.21 10.68
N THR A 151 23.81 -17.69 11.71
CA THR A 151 22.50 -18.18 12.16
C THR A 151 21.34 -17.54 11.41
N HIS A 152 21.60 -16.51 10.61
CA HIS A 152 20.62 -15.71 9.87
C HIS A 152 19.49 -15.13 10.74
N LYS A 153 19.83 -14.66 11.95
CA LYS A 153 18.89 -14.07 12.89
C LYS A 153 19.51 -13.05 13.82
N ALA A 154 18.66 -12.28 14.48
CA ALA A 154 19.07 -11.41 15.56
C ALA A 154 19.45 -12.23 16.80
N GLU A 155 20.50 -11.81 17.48
CA GLU A 155 20.98 -12.37 18.75
C GLU A 155 21.27 -11.26 19.75
N PRO A 156 21.23 -11.54 21.07
CA PRO A 156 21.56 -10.55 22.09
C PRO A 156 23.01 -10.06 21.96
N VAL A 157 23.25 -8.76 22.14
CA VAL A 157 24.61 -8.16 22.12
C VAL A 157 25.56 -8.82 23.13
N SER A 158 25.04 -9.39 24.22
CA SER A 158 25.85 -10.14 25.18
C SER A 158 26.59 -11.32 24.55
N THR A 159 26.04 -11.99 23.54
CA THR A 159 26.72 -13.07 22.82
C THR A 159 27.87 -12.54 21.97
N LEU A 160 27.71 -11.34 21.41
CA LEU A 160 28.75 -10.64 20.65
C LEU A 160 29.92 -10.21 21.60
N ILE A 161 29.58 -9.63 22.76
CA ILE A 161 30.57 -9.23 23.77
C ILE A 161 31.39 -10.45 24.19
N ALA A 162 30.78 -11.59 24.49
CA ALA A 162 31.46 -12.83 24.82
C ALA A 162 32.40 -13.30 23.70
N ALA A 163 32.05 -13.11 22.43
CA ALA A 163 32.93 -13.40 21.30
C ALA A 163 34.14 -12.44 21.26
N PHE A 164 33.93 -11.14 21.49
CA PHE A 164 35.00 -10.14 21.54
C PHE A 164 35.98 -10.36 22.69
N GLU A 165 35.45 -10.69 23.86
CA GLU A 165 36.30 -11.04 25.04
C GLU A 165 37.18 -12.27 24.81
N LYS A 166 36.69 -13.22 24.02
CA LYS A 166 37.42 -14.47 23.74
C LYS A 166 38.44 -14.33 22.62
N SER A 167 38.10 -13.66 21.51
CA SER A 167 38.87 -13.72 20.27
C SER A 167 38.95 -12.42 19.47
N GLY A 168 38.33 -11.33 19.94
CA GLY A 168 38.19 -10.13 19.14
C GLY A 168 37.08 -10.29 18.08
N ASN A 169 37.11 -9.46 17.05
CA ASN A 169 36.05 -9.45 16.03
C ASN A 169 36.41 -10.11 14.69
N ALA A 170 37.65 -10.56 14.50
CA ALA A 170 38.12 -11.11 13.21
C ALA A 170 37.34 -12.33 12.73
N GLY A 171 36.76 -13.13 13.63
CA GLY A 171 35.95 -14.31 13.30
C GLY A 171 34.44 -14.11 13.43
N VAL A 172 33.96 -12.87 13.57
CA VAL A 172 32.55 -12.56 13.75
C VAL A 172 31.89 -12.23 12.41
N GLU A 173 30.99 -13.07 11.98
CA GLU A 173 30.18 -12.87 10.76
C GLU A 173 28.90 -12.11 11.13
N ALA A 174 28.94 -10.80 11.05
CA ALA A 174 27.84 -9.91 11.43
C ALA A 174 27.39 -8.99 10.30
N ALA A 175 26.12 -8.58 10.33
CA ALA A 175 25.69 -7.40 9.61
C ALA A 175 26.07 -6.17 10.46
N CYS A 176 27.09 -5.45 10.05
CA CYS A 176 27.65 -4.34 10.80
C CYS A 176 28.14 -3.21 9.89
N SER A 177 28.37 -2.05 10.48
CA SER A 177 29.08 -0.95 9.84
C SER A 177 30.60 -1.24 9.85
N ASP A 178 31.33 -0.52 9.00
CA ASP A 178 32.79 -0.69 8.94
C ASP A 178 33.43 -0.57 10.34
N THR A 179 34.11 -1.61 10.73
CA THR A 179 34.71 -1.71 12.04
C THR A 179 36.13 -2.27 11.90
N PRO A 180 37.15 -1.58 12.39
CA PRO A 180 38.51 -2.10 12.40
C PRO A 180 38.60 -3.46 13.12
N VAL A 181 39.46 -4.33 12.62
CA VAL A 181 39.75 -5.60 13.29
C VAL A 181 40.51 -5.33 14.61
N PHE A 182 40.08 -5.98 15.67
CA PHE A 182 40.70 -5.92 16.97
C PHE A 182 40.78 -7.31 17.62
N THR A 183 41.77 -7.47 18.50
CA THR A 183 41.99 -8.68 19.28
C THR A 183 41.23 -8.64 20.61
N ALA A 184 41.12 -9.76 21.30
CA ALA A 184 40.56 -9.82 22.65
C ALA A 184 41.32 -8.90 23.64
N ALA A 185 42.64 -8.82 23.54
CA ALA A 185 43.45 -7.95 24.38
C ALA A 185 43.14 -6.46 24.15
N GLU A 186 42.99 -6.05 22.91
CA GLU A 186 42.59 -4.69 22.55
C GLU A 186 41.17 -4.39 23.07
N TRP A 187 40.24 -5.32 22.93
CA TRP A 187 38.89 -5.18 23.49
C TRP A 187 38.90 -4.93 24.99
N HIS A 188 39.65 -5.71 25.74
CA HIS A 188 39.77 -5.55 27.17
C HIS A 188 40.50 -4.27 27.59
N SER A 189 41.33 -3.69 26.72
CA SER A 189 42.01 -2.42 26.97
C SER A 189 41.13 -1.19 26.76
N MET A 190 40.01 -1.34 26.05
CA MET A 190 39.06 -0.26 25.77
C MET A 190 38.31 0.13 27.04
N ASN A 191 38.10 1.42 27.22
CA ASN A 191 37.17 1.93 28.24
C ASN A 191 35.72 1.75 27.79
N GLU A 192 34.78 1.93 28.72
CA GLU A 192 33.35 1.73 28.45
C GLU A 192 32.84 2.54 27.24
N PRO A 193 33.09 3.86 27.07
CA PRO A 193 32.68 4.61 25.87
C PRO A 193 33.24 4.05 24.56
N GLN A 194 34.51 3.59 24.54
CA GLN A 194 35.12 2.97 23.37
C GLN A 194 34.46 1.64 23.01
N GLN A 195 34.15 0.80 24.01
CA GLN A 195 33.41 -0.44 23.79
C GLN A 195 32.01 -0.17 23.27
N GLN A 196 31.28 0.81 23.82
CA GLN A 196 29.96 1.22 23.33
C GLN A 196 30.02 1.73 21.90
N GLN A 197 31.04 2.49 21.52
CA GLN A 197 31.23 2.96 20.15
C GLN A 197 31.44 1.80 19.19
N VAL A 198 32.22 0.78 19.56
CA VAL A 198 32.38 -0.44 18.75
C VAL A 198 31.05 -1.19 18.64
N LEU A 199 30.35 -1.41 19.74
CA LEU A 199 29.07 -2.11 19.75
C LEU A 199 28.01 -1.39 18.89
N MET A 200 28.05 -0.06 18.81
CA MET A 200 27.15 0.72 17.98
C MET A 200 27.22 0.31 16.49
N ASN A 201 28.39 -0.10 16.02
CA ASN A 201 28.57 -0.59 14.66
C ASN A 201 27.85 -1.92 14.38
N TYR A 202 27.49 -2.69 15.39
CA TYR A 202 26.87 -4.01 15.29
C TYR A 202 25.38 -4.01 15.62
N ARG A 203 24.90 -3.04 16.42
CA ARG A 203 23.51 -2.97 16.88
C ARG A 203 22.52 -2.87 15.72
N LEU A 204 21.34 -3.47 15.88
CA LEU A 204 20.23 -3.35 14.93
C LEU A 204 19.56 -1.97 14.96
N ALA A 205 19.54 -1.31 16.12
CA ALA A 205 19.24 0.11 16.21
C ALA A 205 20.52 0.86 16.60
N TYR A 206 20.96 1.78 15.76
CA TYR A 206 22.25 2.45 15.92
C TYR A 206 22.18 3.92 15.53
N LEU A 207 23.11 4.71 16.05
CA LEU A 207 23.24 6.14 15.83
C LEU A 207 24.41 6.42 14.88
N ALA A 208 24.15 7.08 13.76
CA ALA A 208 25.18 7.43 12.78
C ALA A 208 24.87 8.72 12.04
N ASP A 209 25.91 9.32 11.48
CA ASP A 209 25.75 10.43 10.53
C ASP A 209 25.29 9.90 9.18
N THR A 210 24.20 10.44 8.67
CA THR A 210 23.64 10.03 7.38
C THR A 210 23.05 11.20 6.61
N MET A 211 22.97 11.04 5.28
CA MET A 211 22.35 12.02 4.39
C MET A 211 20.83 11.93 4.50
N VAL A 212 20.20 13.05 4.82
CA VAL A 212 18.74 13.14 5.03
C VAL A 212 18.10 14.20 4.15
N ASN A 213 16.79 14.08 3.95
CA ASN A 213 15.96 15.12 3.34
C ASN A 213 15.51 16.08 4.45
N TRP A 214 16.21 17.17 4.62
CA TRP A 214 15.90 18.20 5.62
C TRP A 214 14.97 19.25 5.05
N CYS A 215 13.90 19.56 5.72
CA CYS A 215 13.00 20.64 5.37
C CYS A 215 13.09 21.78 6.43
N PRO A 216 13.80 22.89 6.15
CA PRO A 216 13.96 23.97 7.11
C PRO A 216 12.62 24.59 7.56
N ALA A 217 11.68 24.73 6.63
CA ALA A 217 10.37 25.31 6.92
C ALA A 217 9.50 24.45 7.85
N LEU A 218 9.66 23.12 7.79
CA LEU A 218 8.98 22.16 8.66
C LEU A 218 9.82 21.80 9.89
N GLY A 219 11.10 22.18 9.92
CA GLY A 219 12.03 21.91 11.02
C GLY A 219 12.29 20.43 11.26
N THR A 220 12.19 19.58 10.26
CA THR A 220 12.29 18.11 10.42
C THR A 220 12.86 17.43 9.18
N VAL A 221 13.38 16.21 9.40
CA VAL A 221 13.71 15.25 8.35
C VAL A 221 12.44 14.67 7.76
N LEU A 222 12.40 14.52 6.46
CA LEU A 222 11.31 13.92 5.69
C LEU A 222 11.73 12.57 5.11
N ALA A 223 10.82 11.61 5.09
CA ALA A 223 11.00 10.36 4.36
C ALA A 223 10.96 10.61 2.83
N ASN A 224 11.45 9.65 2.05
CA ASN A 224 11.49 9.82 0.59
C ASN A 224 10.11 9.97 -0.05
N ASP A 225 9.09 9.36 0.53
CA ASP A 225 7.69 9.47 0.11
C ASP A 225 7.02 10.79 0.54
N GLU A 226 7.62 11.52 1.48
CA GLU A 226 7.21 12.86 1.90
C GLU A 226 7.82 13.99 1.05
N VAL A 227 8.65 13.66 0.04
CA VAL A 227 9.31 14.61 -0.86
C VAL A 227 8.95 14.33 -2.31
N SER A 228 8.59 15.37 -3.07
CA SER A 228 8.35 15.32 -4.51
C SER A 228 9.00 16.51 -5.18
N ASP A 229 9.83 16.24 -6.19
CA ASP A 229 10.50 17.26 -7.02
C ASP A 229 11.30 18.31 -6.21
N GLY A 230 11.95 17.86 -5.12
CA GLY A 230 12.73 18.72 -4.24
C GLY A 230 11.91 19.54 -3.23
N PHE A 231 10.60 19.30 -3.16
CA PHE A 231 9.69 19.96 -2.23
C PHE A 231 8.98 18.98 -1.32
N SER A 232 8.63 19.42 -0.13
CA SER A 232 7.79 18.63 0.76
C SER A 232 6.40 18.45 0.14
N VAL A 233 5.87 17.24 0.12
CA VAL A 233 4.50 16.92 -0.33
C VAL A 233 3.49 17.77 0.46
N ARG A 234 3.82 18.03 1.71
CA ARG A 234 3.02 18.86 2.58
C ARG A 234 3.58 20.28 2.63
N GLY A 235 2.78 21.24 2.21
CA GLY A 235 3.10 22.67 2.24
C GLY A 235 3.98 23.15 1.09
N GLY A 236 4.54 22.27 0.26
CA GLY A 236 5.34 22.65 -0.92
C GLY A 236 6.64 23.40 -0.58
N HIS A 237 7.24 23.08 0.58
CA HIS A 237 8.46 23.77 1.04
C HIS A 237 9.71 23.12 0.43
N PRO A 238 10.76 23.92 0.12
CA PRO A 238 12.04 23.39 -0.35
C PRO A 238 12.65 22.39 0.64
N VAL A 239 13.23 21.34 0.12
CA VAL A 239 13.91 20.29 0.88
C VAL A 239 15.39 20.26 0.49
N GLU A 240 16.26 20.21 1.50
CA GLU A 240 17.70 20.20 1.35
C GLU A 240 18.28 18.84 1.70
N ARG A 241 19.33 18.43 1.00
CA ARG A 241 20.13 17.26 1.39
C ARG A 241 21.17 17.70 2.42
N LYS A 242 21.14 17.07 3.61
CA LYS A 242 22.01 17.45 4.74
C LYS A 242 22.49 16.20 5.47
N THR A 243 23.76 16.18 5.87
CA THR A 243 24.27 15.15 6.79
C THR A 243 23.87 15.50 8.20
N MET A 244 23.18 14.56 8.88
CA MET A 244 22.74 14.73 10.26
C MET A 244 22.92 13.41 11.02
N LYS A 245 23.20 13.52 12.32
CA LYS A 245 23.19 12.37 13.23
C LYS A 245 21.76 11.87 13.42
N GLN A 246 21.54 10.59 13.10
CA GLN A 246 20.21 9.99 13.10
C GLN A 246 20.25 8.59 13.71
N TRP A 247 19.16 8.20 14.37
CA TRP A 247 18.90 6.79 14.64
C TRP A 247 18.56 6.08 13.34
N LEU A 248 19.13 4.91 13.15
CA LEU A 248 18.86 4.03 12.01
C LEU A 248 18.49 2.64 12.51
N LEU A 249 17.62 1.97 11.76
CA LEU A 249 17.38 0.53 11.94
C LEU A 249 18.07 -0.23 10.81
N ARG A 250 18.84 -1.26 11.16
CA ARG A 250 19.62 -2.09 10.23
C ARG A 250 18.73 -3.10 9.50
N ILE A 251 17.73 -2.59 8.77
CA ILE A 251 16.79 -3.39 7.98
C ILE A 251 17.51 -4.16 6.86
N THR A 252 18.66 -3.64 6.38
CA THR A 252 19.47 -4.29 5.35
C THR A 252 19.97 -5.66 5.79
N ALA A 253 20.14 -5.89 7.10
CA ALA A 253 20.48 -7.20 7.64
C ALA A 253 19.44 -8.28 7.31
N TYR A 254 18.19 -7.88 7.11
CA TYR A 254 17.06 -8.76 6.80
C TYR A 254 16.72 -8.82 5.31
N ALA A 255 17.50 -8.17 4.44
CA ALA A 255 17.15 -7.99 3.02
C ALA A 255 16.87 -9.32 2.30
N ASP A 256 17.72 -10.34 2.46
CA ASP A 256 17.50 -11.67 1.87
C ASP A 256 16.24 -12.33 2.42
N ARG A 257 16.03 -12.31 3.74
CA ARG A 257 14.82 -12.87 4.37
C ARG A 257 13.54 -12.13 3.98
N LEU A 258 13.62 -10.83 3.73
CA LEU A 258 12.50 -10.05 3.19
C LEU A 258 12.18 -10.45 1.76
N LEU A 259 13.16 -10.83 0.95
CA LEU A 259 12.96 -11.37 -0.40
C LEU A 259 12.37 -12.78 -0.37
N ASP A 260 13.01 -13.68 0.37
CA ASP A 260 12.61 -15.09 0.46
C ASP A 260 11.17 -15.23 1.00
N GLY A 261 10.80 -14.39 1.98
CA GLY A 261 9.47 -14.40 2.56
C GLY A 261 8.34 -14.07 1.57
N LEU A 262 8.63 -13.35 0.48
CA LEU A 262 7.63 -13.01 -0.54
C LEU A 262 7.09 -14.26 -1.26
N ASP A 263 7.85 -15.35 -1.31
CA ASP A 263 7.44 -16.58 -1.96
C ASP A 263 6.46 -17.42 -1.11
N HIS A 264 6.30 -17.07 0.17
CA HIS A 264 5.48 -17.78 1.13
C HIS A 264 4.16 -17.10 1.51
N ILE A 265 3.89 -15.92 0.94
CA ILE A 265 2.69 -15.11 1.24
C ILE A 265 1.80 -14.95 0.01
N ASP A 266 0.48 -14.94 0.24
CA ASP A 266 -0.54 -14.78 -0.80
C ASP A 266 -0.86 -13.29 -1.00
N TRP A 267 0.07 -12.59 -1.64
CA TRP A 267 -0.03 -11.17 -1.95
C TRP A 267 -0.11 -10.94 -3.45
N PRO A 268 -0.67 -9.81 -3.93
CA PRO A 268 -0.67 -9.44 -5.34
C PRO A 268 0.76 -9.44 -5.91
N GLU A 269 0.96 -10.09 -7.06
CA GLU A 269 2.31 -10.22 -7.64
C GLU A 269 2.92 -8.85 -7.98
N SER A 270 2.10 -7.90 -8.43
CA SER A 270 2.52 -6.52 -8.67
C SER A 270 3.14 -5.86 -7.42
N LEU A 271 2.59 -6.11 -6.25
CA LEU A 271 3.10 -5.58 -4.99
C LEU A 271 4.39 -6.30 -4.56
N LYS A 272 4.47 -7.61 -4.75
CA LYS A 272 5.70 -8.38 -4.51
C LYS A 272 6.84 -7.85 -5.40
N GLU A 273 6.56 -7.58 -6.67
CA GLU A 273 7.54 -6.98 -7.59
C GLU A 273 7.98 -5.59 -7.15
N ILE A 274 7.08 -4.76 -6.65
CA ILE A 274 7.45 -3.45 -6.07
C ILE A 274 8.42 -3.65 -4.90
N GLN A 275 8.17 -4.60 -4.00
CA GLN A 275 9.08 -4.89 -2.89
C GLN A 275 10.41 -5.48 -3.36
N ARG A 276 10.41 -6.44 -4.31
CA ARG A 276 11.64 -6.99 -4.90
C ARG A 276 12.50 -5.89 -5.51
N ASN A 277 11.89 -4.99 -6.26
CA ASN A 277 12.58 -3.87 -6.87
C ASN A 277 13.09 -2.85 -5.85
N TRP A 278 12.34 -2.61 -4.77
CA TRP A 278 12.76 -1.72 -3.70
C TRP A 278 13.94 -2.26 -2.91
N ILE A 279 13.91 -3.54 -2.58
CA ILE A 279 15.02 -4.23 -1.92
C ILE A 279 16.21 -4.33 -2.90
N GLY A 280 15.96 -4.62 -4.16
CA GLY A 280 16.90 -4.49 -5.27
C GLY A 280 18.18 -5.29 -5.06
N ARG A 281 18.06 -6.62 -4.82
CA ARG A 281 19.20 -7.51 -4.71
C ARG A 281 19.92 -7.62 -6.04
N SER A 282 21.21 -7.43 -6.01
CA SER A 282 22.09 -7.58 -7.17
C SER A 282 23.36 -8.34 -6.81
N GLU A 283 23.73 -9.28 -7.66
CA GLU A 283 24.99 -10.02 -7.54
C GLU A 283 26.00 -9.44 -8.54
N GLY A 284 27.20 -9.23 -8.06
CA GLY A 284 28.27 -8.63 -8.85
C GLY A 284 29.62 -8.77 -8.17
N CYS A 285 30.50 -7.84 -8.44
CA CYS A 285 31.75 -7.75 -7.74
C CYS A 285 32.10 -6.32 -7.35
N SER A 286 32.84 -6.19 -6.27
CA SER A 286 33.61 -5.00 -5.94
C SER A 286 34.97 -5.09 -6.63
N ALA A 287 35.46 -4.01 -7.22
CA ALA A 287 36.78 -3.96 -7.83
C ALA A 287 37.42 -2.58 -7.62
N GLU A 288 38.73 -2.56 -7.43
CA GLU A 288 39.54 -1.37 -7.21
C GLU A 288 40.22 -0.91 -8.49
N PHE A 289 40.11 0.39 -8.77
CA PHE A 289 40.81 1.09 -9.83
C PHE A 289 41.80 2.08 -9.22
N ALA A 290 43.08 1.95 -9.53
CA ALA A 290 44.08 2.91 -9.07
C ALA A 290 43.85 4.29 -9.75
N ILE A 291 44.10 5.38 -9.03
CA ILE A 291 44.06 6.73 -9.56
C ILE A 291 45.50 7.16 -9.89
N LYS A 292 45.72 7.56 -11.14
CA LYS A 292 47.06 7.95 -11.58
C LYS A 292 47.59 9.17 -10.81
N GLY A 293 48.71 8.99 -10.14
CA GLY A 293 49.36 10.06 -9.37
C GLY A 293 48.80 10.26 -7.95
N PHE A 294 47.95 9.34 -7.47
CA PHE A 294 47.39 9.34 -6.12
C PHE A 294 47.54 7.95 -5.49
N ASP A 295 47.66 7.91 -4.17
CA ASP A 295 47.73 6.65 -3.40
C ASP A 295 46.31 6.02 -3.24
N GLN A 296 45.27 6.83 -3.40
CA GLN A 296 43.88 6.38 -3.28
C GLN A 296 43.49 5.51 -4.47
N LYS A 297 42.56 4.59 -4.20
CA LYS A 297 41.93 3.75 -5.21
C LYS A 297 40.45 3.99 -5.23
N LEU A 298 39.84 3.90 -6.41
CA LEU A 298 38.38 3.94 -6.55
C LEU A 298 37.85 2.51 -6.44
N GLU A 299 37.06 2.24 -5.44
CA GLU A 299 36.26 1.01 -5.34
C GLU A 299 34.95 1.20 -6.12
N ILE A 300 34.67 0.30 -7.05
CA ILE A 300 33.39 0.25 -7.77
C ILE A 300 32.64 -1.05 -7.44
N PHE A 301 31.33 -1.02 -7.59
CA PHE A 301 30.50 -2.23 -7.65
C PHE A 301 29.87 -2.37 -9.04
N THR A 302 30.00 -3.56 -9.64
CA THR A 302 29.40 -3.85 -10.94
C THR A 302 28.73 -5.21 -10.97
N THR A 303 27.56 -5.29 -11.62
CA THR A 303 26.90 -6.56 -11.96
C THR A 303 27.33 -7.10 -13.32
N ARG A 304 28.18 -6.35 -14.02
CA ARG A 304 28.66 -6.61 -15.37
C ARG A 304 30.19 -6.67 -15.40
N ALA A 305 30.78 -7.56 -14.57
CA ALA A 305 32.22 -7.77 -14.53
C ALA A 305 32.81 -8.17 -15.90
N ASP A 306 32.01 -8.85 -16.73
CA ASP A 306 32.34 -9.20 -18.12
C ASP A 306 32.73 -7.99 -18.97
N THR A 307 32.13 -6.82 -18.70
CA THR A 307 32.31 -5.64 -19.53
C THR A 307 33.49 -4.74 -19.11
N MET A 308 34.30 -5.15 -18.12
CA MET A 308 35.40 -4.32 -17.62
C MET A 308 36.44 -3.94 -18.68
N PHE A 309 36.60 -4.74 -19.74
CA PHE A 309 37.48 -4.39 -20.88
C PHE A 309 36.89 -3.28 -21.78
N GLY A 310 35.58 -3.01 -21.66
CA GLY A 310 34.87 -1.96 -22.39
C GLY A 310 34.76 -0.63 -21.65
N VAL A 311 35.39 -0.50 -20.47
CA VAL A 311 35.39 0.73 -19.68
C VAL A 311 36.18 1.82 -20.41
N THR A 312 35.53 2.95 -20.68
CA THR A 312 36.14 4.09 -21.36
C THR A 312 36.23 5.34 -20.50
N PHE A 313 35.49 5.39 -19.39
CA PHE A 313 35.60 6.45 -18.40
C PHE A 313 35.10 5.96 -17.05
N MET A 314 35.43 6.69 -15.99
CA MET A 314 34.91 6.49 -14.65
C MET A 314 34.01 7.67 -14.30
N VAL A 315 33.00 7.44 -13.44
CA VAL A 315 32.14 8.51 -12.98
C VAL A 315 31.98 8.44 -11.47
N LEU A 316 32.14 9.59 -10.82
CA LEU A 316 31.94 9.79 -9.40
C LEU A 316 30.60 10.53 -9.17
N ALA A 317 29.94 10.17 -8.07
CA ALA A 317 28.85 10.96 -7.53
C ALA A 317 29.37 12.37 -7.13
N PRO A 318 28.58 13.43 -7.30
CA PRO A 318 29.00 14.80 -6.90
C PRO A 318 29.38 14.92 -5.43
N GLU A 319 28.86 14.05 -4.57
CA GLU A 319 29.10 14.01 -3.13
C GLU A 319 30.29 13.11 -2.74
N HIS A 320 30.92 12.44 -3.70
CA HIS A 320 31.99 11.49 -3.43
C HIS A 320 33.21 12.20 -2.79
N PRO A 321 33.79 11.69 -1.69
CA PRO A 321 34.84 12.39 -0.92
C PRO A 321 36.13 12.63 -1.75
N PHE A 322 36.38 11.83 -2.78
CA PHE A 322 37.57 12.00 -3.62
C PHE A 322 37.42 13.10 -4.70
N VAL A 323 36.22 13.61 -4.98
CA VAL A 323 36.01 14.62 -6.02
C VAL A 323 36.92 15.85 -5.79
N GLU A 324 36.95 16.36 -4.56
CA GLU A 324 37.79 17.53 -4.24
C GLU A 324 39.29 17.18 -4.30
N ALA A 325 39.66 16.01 -3.79
CA ALA A 325 41.06 15.61 -3.65
C ALA A 325 41.75 15.34 -5.01
N ILE A 326 41.03 14.74 -5.98
CA ILE A 326 41.62 14.34 -7.25
C ILE A 326 41.41 15.37 -8.37
N THR A 327 40.53 16.37 -8.18
CA THR A 327 40.25 17.38 -9.20
C THR A 327 41.47 18.27 -9.41
N THR A 328 41.94 18.29 -10.63
CA THR A 328 43.11 19.09 -11.00
C THR A 328 42.82 20.60 -10.91
N PRO A 329 43.83 21.45 -10.66
CA PRO A 329 43.62 22.90 -10.53
C PRO A 329 42.91 23.54 -11.72
N GLY A 330 43.16 23.04 -12.94
CA GLY A 330 42.53 23.57 -14.17
C GLY A 330 41.05 23.24 -14.32
N CYS A 331 40.55 22.23 -13.60
CA CYS A 331 39.15 21.79 -13.63
C CYS A 331 38.36 22.21 -12.38
N ARG A 332 39.05 22.64 -11.34
CA ARG A 332 38.48 22.87 -10.01
C ARG A 332 37.23 23.75 -10.00
N ALA A 333 37.31 24.93 -10.61
CA ALA A 333 36.19 25.87 -10.60
C ALA A 333 34.90 25.32 -11.22
N ARG A 334 35.03 24.61 -12.35
CA ARG A 334 33.88 24.01 -13.05
C ARG A 334 33.28 22.83 -12.26
N VAL A 335 34.16 22.01 -11.69
CA VAL A 335 33.72 20.87 -10.86
C VAL A 335 33.01 21.34 -9.60
N GLU A 336 33.51 22.36 -8.92
CA GLU A 336 32.88 22.96 -7.72
C GLU A 336 31.51 23.56 -8.05
N GLU A 337 31.39 24.30 -9.15
CA GLU A 337 30.10 24.85 -9.62
C GLU A 337 29.11 23.73 -9.92
N TYR A 338 29.54 22.68 -10.63
CA TYR A 338 28.72 21.52 -10.96
C TYR A 338 28.25 20.76 -9.70
N VAL A 339 29.15 20.52 -8.75
CA VAL A 339 28.83 19.85 -7.48
C VAL A 339 27.78 20.63 -6.69
N GLN A 340 27.90 21.96 -6.63
CA GLN A 340 26.90 22.81 -5.96
C GLN A 340 25.53 22.75 -6.66
N TRP A 341 25.52 22.77 -7.97
CA TRP A 341 24.28 22.61 -8.73
C TRP A 341 23.63 21.23 -8.49
N ALA A 342 24.41 20.15 -8.54
CA ALA A 342 23.93 18.78 -8.36
C ALA A 342 23.41 18.50 -6.94
N LYS A 343 23.98 19.09 -5.91
CA LYS A 343 23.54 18.97 -4.52
C LYS A 343 22.09 19.47 -4.28
N ASN A 344 21.62 20.39 -5.11
CA ASN A 344 20.27 20.93 -5.00
C ASN A 344 19.20 20.04 -5.68
N ARG A 345 19.60 18.94 -6.33
CA ARG A 345 18.72 17.99 -7.00
C ARG A 345 18.45 16.75 -6.13
N SER A 346 17.19 16.33 -6.04
CA SER A 346 16.83 15.12 -5.32
C SER A 346 17.34 13.86 -6.05
N GLU A 347 17.58 12.77 -5.33
CA GLU A 347 17.96 11.48 -5.95
C GLU A 347 16.89 11.00 -6.94
N ARG A 348 15.61 11.26 -6.66
CA ARG A 348 14.51 10.92 -7.55
C ARG A 348 14.58 11.68 -8.87
N GLU A 349 14.84 12.98 -8.84
CA GLU A 349 15.04 13.79 -10.05
C GLU A 349 16.24 13.30 -10.86
N ARG A 350 17.33 12.99 -10.16
CA ARG A 350 18.56 12.45 -10.78
C ARG A 350 18.33 11.07 -11.43
N MET A 351 17.41 10.27 -10.89
CA MET A 351 17.03 8.97 -11.46
C MET A 351 16.01 9.06 -12.59
N THR A 352 15.12 10.05 -12.58
CA THR A 352 14.00 10.15 -13.53
C THR A 352 14.28 11.05 -14.73
N GLU A 353 15.10 12.09 -14.58
CA GLU A 353 15.47 13.00 -15.67
C GLU A 353 16.65 12.49 -16.51
N VAL A 354 16.54 11.30 -17.04
CA VAL A 354 17.53 10.70 -17.96
C VAL A 354 17.70 11.51 -19.28
N LYS A 355 16.83 12.46 -19.53
CA LYS A 355 16.81 13.25 -20.77
C LYS A 355 17.86 14.36 -20.85
N LYS A 356 18.42 14.79 -19.72
CA LYS A 356 19.46 15.86 -19.72
C LYS A 356 20.78 15.29 -19.21
N VAL A 357 21.67 15.00 -20.13
CA VAL A 357 23.03 14.52 -19.83
C VAL A 357 23.86 15.69 -19.30
N THR A 358 24.42 15.53 -18.08
CA THR A 358 25.28 16.53 -17.44
C THR A 358 26.48 15.89 -16.79
N GLY A 359 27.59 16.58 -16.68
CA GLY A 359 28.80 16.12 -16.02
C GLY A 359 29.98 17.06 -16.24
N GLU A 360 31.01 16.91 -15.40
CA GLU A 360 32.28 17.68 -15.52
C GLU A 360 33.50 16.78 -15.38
N PHE A 361 34.49 17.03 -16.18
CA PHE A 361 35.76 16.29 -16.13
C PHE A 361 36.65 16.79 -14.98
N THR A 362 37.16 15.86 -14.18
CA THR A 362 38.01 16.20 -13.00
C THR A 362 39.46 16.54 -13.38
N GLY A 363 39.88 16.19 -14.58
CA GLY A 363 41.29 16.28 -15.01
C GLY A 363 42.12 15.08 -14.55
N ALA A 364 41.60 14.19 -13.75
CA ALA A 364 42.28 12.98 -13.27
C ALA A 364 41.91 11.74 -14.10
N TYR A 365 42.78 10.71 -14.01
CA TYR A 365 42.62 9.44 -14.69
C TYR A 365 42.70 8.27 -13.74
N ALA A 366 41.90 7.24 -13.96
CA ALA A 366 42.01 5.95 -13.31
C ALA A 366 42.73 4.96 -14.24
N ILE A 367 43.26 3.88 -13.70
CA ILE A 367 43.92 2.81 -14.46
C ILE A 367 43.00 1.57 -14.39
N ASN A 368 42.59 1.08 -15.56
CA ASN A 368 41.84 -0.16 -15.65
C ASN A 368 42.75 -1.35 -15.24
N PRO A 369 42.36 -2.08 -14.16
CA PRO A 369 43.25 -3.12 -13.62
C PRO A 369 43.45 -4.35 -14.55
N LEU A 370 42.57 -4.55 -15.53
CA LEU A 370 42.63 -5.72 -16.42
C LEU A 370 43.47 -5.52 -17.69
N ASN A 371 43.59 -4.29 -18.17
CA ASN A 371 44.33 -3.98 -19.40
C ASN A 371 45.37 -2.87 -19.25
N GLY A 372 45.39 -2.16 -18.10
CA GLY A 372 46.35 -1.09 -17.81
C GLY A 372 46.05 0.24 -18.50
N GLU A 373 44.94 0.39 -19.20
CA GLU A 373 44.56 1.62 -19.89
C GLU A 373 44.19 2.74 -18.90
N GLU A 374 44.59 3.98 -19.26
CA GLU A 374 44.21 5.19 -18.54
C GLU A 374 42.86 5.68 -19.01
N ILE A 375 41.92 5.82 -18.07
CA ILE A 375 40.54 6.22 -18.33
C ILE A 375 40.19 7.49 -17.55
N PRO A 376 39.55 8.50 -18.18
CA PRO A 376 39.26 9.77 -17.52
C PRO A 376 38.22 9.61 -16.43
N ILE A 377 38.34 10.39 -15.36
CA ILE A 377 37.41 10.42 -14.24
C ILE A 377 36.51 11.66 -14.36
N TRP A 378 35.20 11.45 -14.41
CA TRP A 378 34.17 12.47 -14.50
C TRP A 378 33.37 12.54 -13.20
N VAL A 379 32.67 13.65 -12.99
CA VAL A 379 31.63 13.81 -11.96
C VAL A 379 30.32 13.98 -12.69
N ALA A 380 29.29 13.19 -12.33
CA ALA A 380 27.98 13.31 -12.95
C ALA A 380 26.86 12.99 -11.97
N ASP A 381 25.72 13.65 -12.13
CA ASP A 381 24.58 13.55 -11.23
C ASP A 381 23.77 12.26 -11.35
N TYR A 382 23.95 11.48 -12.43
CA TYR A 382 23.29 10.17 -12.57
C TYR A 382 23.92 9.07 -11.71
N VAL A 383 25.10 9.32 -11.13
CA VAL A 383 25.73 8.44 -10.14
C VAL A 383 25.34 8.88 -8.73
N LEU A 384 24.87 7.94 -7.93
CA LEU A 384 24.36 8.23 -6.60
C LEU A 384 25.34 7.73 -5.53
N MET A 385 25.64 8.56 -4.54
CA MET A 385 26.49 8.17 -3.41
C MET A 385 25.89 7.03 -2.59
N GLY A 386 24.57 6.94 -2.55
CA GLY A 386 23.84 5.91 -1.83
C GLY A 386 23.78 4.53 -2.53
N TYR A 387 24.25 4.39 -3.75
CA TYR A 387 24.26 3.10 -4.47
C TYR A 387 25.68 2.65 -4.78
N GLY A 388 26.08 1.51 -4.20
CA GLY A 388 27.46 1.02 -4.31
C GLY A 388 28.44 1.86 -3.50
N THR A 389 29.49 2.33 -4.15
CA THR A 389 30.59 3.13 -3.56
C THR A 389 30.50 4.61 -3.91
N GLY A 390 29.49 5.02 -4.69
CA GLY A 390 29.45 6.37 -5.26
C GLY A 390 30.41 6.58 -6.44
N ALA A 391 31.03 5.50 -6.92
CA ALA A 391 31.88 5.47 -8.10
C ALA A 391 31.42 4.34 -9.03
N ILE A 392 31.37 4.59 -10.33
CA ILE A 392 31.07 3.57 -11.34
C ILE A 392 32.15 3.52 -12.42
N MET A 393 32.37 2.35 -12.96
CA MET A 393 33.00 2.17 -14.26
C MET A 393 31.94 2.37 -15.34
N ALA A 394 32.19 3.19 -16.32
CA ALA A 394 31.26 3.46 -17.41
C ALA A 394 31.62 2.65 -18.65
N VAL A 395 30.62 1.94 -19.18
CA VAL A 395 30.76 1.05 -20.33
C VAL A 395 29.74 1.42 -21.38
N PRO A 396 30.01 2.45 -22.18
CA PRO A 396 29.02 3.00 -23.11
C PRO A 396 28.55 2.02 -24.20
N GLY A 397 29.34 1.00 -24.54
CA GLY A 397 28.88 -0.06 -25.44
C GLY A 397 27.75 -0.92 -24.89
N HIS A 398 27.56 -0.98 -23.57
CA HIS A 398 26.70 -1.95 -22.91
C HIS A 398 25.90 -1.39 -21.73
N ASP A 399 25.75 -0.06 -21.61
CA ASP A 399 24.86 0.66 -20.72
C ASP A 399 24.33 1.92 -21.40
N SER A 400 23.04 2.07 -21.50
CA SER A 400 22.39 3.16 -22.25
C SER A 400 22.64 4.55 -21.65
N ARG A 401 22.80 4.66 -20.33
CA ARG A 401 23.13 5.95 -19.68
C ARG A 401 24.56 6.35 -19.99
N ASP A 402 25.48 5.40 -19.90
CA ASP A 402 26.89 5.61 -20.23
C ASP A 402 27.06 5.92 -21.73
N PHE A 403 26.26 5.28 -22.58
CA PHE A 403 26.24 5.55 -24.03
C PHE A 403 25.78 6.99 -24.30
N ALA A 404 24.68 7.44 -23.69
CA ALA A 404 24.20 8.80 -23.84
C ALA A 404 25.24 9.82 -23.34
N PHE A 405 25.90 9.54 -22.22
CA PHE A 405 26.99 10.37 -21.69
C PHE A 405 28.19 10.43 -22.63
N ALA A 406 28.67 9.28 -23.10
CA ALA A 406 29.79 9.20 -24.02
C ALA A 406 29.52 9.95 -25.33
N ARG A 407 28.31 9.82 -25.88
CA ARG A 407 27.89 10.54 -27.10
C ARG A 407 27.86 12.06 -26.87
N HIS A 408 27.35 12.50 -25.72
CA HIS A 408 27.26 13.92 -25.39
C HIS A 408 28.64 14.58 -25.25
N PHE A 409 29.57 13.88 -24.59
CA PHE A 409 30.90 14.42 -24.31
C PHE A 409 32.00 13.97 -25.31
N GLY A 410 31.63 13.22 -26.37
CA GLY A 410 32.56 12.75 -27.37
C GLY A 410 33.57 11.72 -26.86
N LEU A 411 33.17 10.89 -25.89
CA LEU A 411 34.01 9.84 -25.30
C LEU A 411 33.98 8.55 -26.17
N PRO A 412 35.01 7.70 -26.12
CA PRO A 412 35.06 6.46 -26.88
C PRO A 412 33.94 5.48 -26.45
N VAL A 413 33.45 4.72 -27.44
CA VAL A 413 32.54 3.58 -27.20
C VAL A 413 33.23 2.32 -27.70
N LEU A 414 33.39 1.32 -26.82
CA LEU A 414 34.02 0.04 -27.13
C LEU A 414 32.99 -1.08 -27.05
N GLN A 415 32.95 -1.91 -28.12
CA GLN A 415 32.14 -3.12 -28.10
C GLN A 415 32.93 -4.28 -27.49
N VAL A 416 32.40 -4.91 -26.43
CA VAL A 416 32.98 -6.07 -25.78
C VAL A 416 32.03 -7.26 -25.73
N VAL A 417 30.75 -7.08 -26.05
CA VAL A 417 29.76 -8.14 -26.23
C VAL A 417 29.20 -8.07 -27.64
N SER A 418 29.20 -9.20 -28.34
CA SER A 418 28.61 -9.34 -29.68
C SER A 418 27.47 -10.34 -29.63
N ARG A 419 26.39 -10.08 -30.37
CA ARG A 419 25.32 -11.08 -30.56
C ARG A 419 25.90 -12.28 -31.33
N GLN A 420 25.46 -13.47 -30.99
CA GLN A 420 25.94 -14.68 -31.63
C GLN A 420 25.55 -14.68 -33.12
N GLY A 421 26.56 -14.73 -33.99
CA GLY A 421 26.38 -14.76 -35.45
C GLY A 421 26.27 -13.39 -36.15
N GLU A 422 26.37 -12.27 -35.42
CA GLU A 422 26.41 -10.94 -36.01
C GLU A 422 27.86 -10.50 -36.30
N THR A 423 28.06 -9.81 -37.45
CA THR A 423 29.33 -9.14 -37.77
C THR A 423 29.40 -7.86 -36.92
N PRO A 424 30.48 -7.60 -36.17
CA PRO A 424 30.62 -6.38 -35.40
C PRO A 424 30.49 -5.14 -36.28
N VAL A 425 29.66 -4.18 -35.86
CA VAL A 425 29.52 -2.86 -36.52
C VAL A 425 30.33 -1.84 -35.72
N ASP A 426 30.90 -0.82 -36.38
CA ASP A 426 31.61 0.25 -35.68
C ASP A 426 30.68 0.91 -34.64
N PRO A 427 31.06 0.94 -33.35
CA PRO A 427 30.21 1.55 -32.30
C PRO A 427 29.94 3.04 -32.52
N SER A 428 30.70 3.73 -33.33
CA SER A 428 30.45 5.13 -33.69
C SER A 428 29.16 5.32 -34.52
N GLU A 429 28.71 4.27 -35.19
CA GLU A 429 27.47 4.23 -36.00
C GLU A 429 26.25 3.78 -35.18
N TRP A 430 26.40 3.39 -33.92
CA TRP A 430 25.30 2.92 -33.08
C TRP A 430 24.35 4.05 -32.72
N GLU A 431 23.05 3.76 -32.74
CA GLU A 431 21.99 4.66 -32.26
C GLU A 431 21.75 4.49 -30.74
N ASP A 432 22.01 3.28 -30.23
CA ASP A 432 21.85 2.93 -28.80
C ASP A 432 22.86 1.85 -28.38
N SER A 433 23.07 1.66 -27.09
CA SER A 433 23.91 0.63 -26.50
C SER A 433 23.34 -0.78 -26.65
N TYR A 434 24.19 -1.79 -26.52
CA TYR A 434 23.78 -3.19 -26.44
C TYR A 434 23.82 -3.66 -24.97
N ASP A 435 22.72 -3.46 -24.23
CA ASP A 435 22.63 -3.72 -22.79
C ASP A 435 22.32 -5.18 -22.42
N SER A 436 22.07 -6.04 -23.42
CA SER A 436 21.73 -7.45 -23.20
C SER A 436 22.86 -8.21 -22.47
N LYS A 437 22.46 -9.16 -21.64
CA LYS A 437 23.36 -10.14 -21.02
C LYS A 437 23.51 -11.43 -21.86
N GLU A 438 23.09 -11.41 -23.11
CA GLU A 438 23.20 -12.51 -24.06
C GLU A 438 24.24 -12.16 -25.13
N GLY A 439 25.11 -13.10 -25.46
CA GLY A 439 26.14 -12.91 -26.48
C GLY A 439 27.49 -13.49 -26.08
N VAL A 440 28.47 -13.24 -26.95
CA VAL A 440 29.84 -13.71 -26.82
C VAL A 440 30.80 -12.55 -26.64
N MET A 441 31.76 -12.71 -25.74
CA MET A 441 32.75 -11.68 -25.47
C MET A 441 33.72 -11.49 -26.64
N ILE A 442 33.92 -10.23 -27.01
CA ILE A 442 34.91 -9.81 -27.99
C ILE A 442 35.80 -8.71 -27.39
N ASN A 443 36.97 -8.48 -27.90
CA ASN A 443 37.93 -7.45 -27.47
C ASN A 443 38.20 -7.45 -25.94
N SER A 444 38.14 -8.60 -25.29
CA SER A 444 38.09 -8.73 -23.84
C SER A 444 39.18 -9.63 -23.28
N GLY A 445 40.38 -9.63 -23.85
CA GLY A 445 41.52 -10.37 -23.31
C GLY A 445 41.20 -11.83 -23.05
N PHE A 446 41.41 -12.27 -21.81
CA PHE A 446 41.28 -13.67 -21.36
C PHE A 446 39.83 -14.21 -21.38
N ILE A 447 38.84 -13.38 -21.47
CA ILE A 447 37.44 -13.79 -21.59
C ILE A 447 36.85 -13.71 -23.01
N THR A 448 37.67 -13.30 -23.99
CA THR A 448 37.24 -13.28 -25.42
C THR A 448 36.82 -14.68 -25.88
N GLY A 449 35.64 -14.78 -26.48
CA GLY A 449 35.06 -16.04 -26.96
C GLY A 449 34.17 -16.77 -25.94
N LEU A 450 34.12 -16.33 -24.65
CA LEU A 450 33.20 -16.87 -23.65
C LEU A 450 31.82 -16.26 -23.81
N GLU A 451 30.80 -17.02 -23.43
CA GLU A 451 29.47 -16.45 -23.25
C GLU A 451 29.43 -15.50 -22.04
N VAL A 452 28.58 -14.48 -22.08
CA VAL A 452 28.48 -13.42 -21.04
C VAL A 452 28.40 -13.99 -19.64
N LYS A 453 27.56 -15.02 -19.41
CA LYS A 453 27.39 -15.62 -18.08
C LYS A 453 28.69 -16.26 -17.55
N GLU A 454 29.41 -16.97 -18.40
CA GLU A 454 30.70 -17.56 -18.05
C GLU A 454 31.78 -16.51 -17.87
N ALA A 455 31.76 -15.45 -18.71
CA ALA A 455 32.68 -14.32 -18.62
C ALA A 455 32.55 -13.59 -17.29
N ILE A 456 31.34 -13.35 -16.79
CA ILE A 456 31.09 -12.72 -15.47
C ILE A 456 31.79 -13.51 -14.37
N THR A 457 31.52 -14.83 -14.29
CA THR A 457 32.10 -15.69 -13.25
C THR A 457 33.61 -15.77 -13.35
N THR A 458 34.14 -15.85 -14.58
CA THR A 458 35.58 -15.92 -14.82
C THR A 458 36.28 -14.62 -14.47
N THR A 459 35.69 -13.48 -14.77
CA THR A 459 36.23 -12.17 -14.40
C THR A 459 36.22 -11.94 -12.91
N ILE A 460 35.17 -12.29 -12.20
CA ILE A 460 35.08 -12.17 -10.74
C ILE A 460 36.21 -13.00 -10.09
N ARG A 461 36.36 -14.25 -10.50
CA ARG A 461 37.46 -15.10 -10.01
C ARG A 461 38.84 -14.47 -10.29
N LYS A 462 39.03 -13.90 -11.47
CA LYS A 462 40.29 -13.22 -11.81
C LYS A 462 40.55 -12.00 -10.94
N ILE A 463 39.55 -11.20 -10.66
CA ILE A 463 39.63 -10.05 -9.75
C ILE A 463 40.03 -10.50 -8.33
N GLU A 464 39.47 -11.59 -7.84
CA GLU A 464 39.83 -12.18 -6.54
C GLU A 464 41.28 -12.72 -6.52
N GLU A 465 41.68 -13.44 -7.56
CA GLU A 465 43.06 -13.93 -7.71
C GLU A 465 44.10 -12.78 -7.74
N MET A 466 43.74 -11.66 -8.33
CA MET A 466 44.60 -10.46 -8.38
C MET A 466 44.60 -9.66 -7.06
N GLY A 467 43.71 -9.97 -6.14
CA GLY A 467 43.58 -9.26 -4.85
C GLY A 467 43.07 -7.81 -5.01
N ILE A 468 42.35 -7.51 -6.10
CA ILE A 468 41.83 -6.17 -6.42
C ILE A 468 40.33 -6.04 -6.20
N GLY A 469 39.66 -7.07 -5.66
CA GLY A 469 38.24 -7.08 -5.37
C GLY A 469 37.74 -8.46 -5.03
N TYR A 470 36.42 -8.59 -4.94
CA TYR A 470 35.74 -9.83 -4.56
C TYR A 470 34.30 -9.87 -5.05
N GLY A 471 33.73 -11.07 -5.16
CA GLY A 471 32.30 -11.25 -5.42
C GLY A 471 31.47 -10.68 -4.29
N LYS A 472 30.43 -9.92 -4.63
CA LYS A 472 29.62 -9.20 -3.63
C LYS A 472 28.13 -9.21 -4.03
N VAL A 473 27.29 -9.47 -3.03
CA VAL A 473 25.85 -9.19 -3.13
C VAL A 473 25.62 -7.78 -2.59
N ASN A 474 24.91 -6.98 -3.34
CA ASN A 474 24.53 -5.62 -2.96
C ASN A 474 23.01 -5.45 -3.00
N PHE A 475 22.51 -4.53 -2.20
CA PHE A 475 21.07 -4.20 -2.13
C PHE A 475 20.86 -2.71 -2.39
N ARG A 476 19.75 -2.38 -3.06
CA ARG A 476 19.30 -1.00 -3.18
C ARG A 476 18.70 -0.49 -1.86
N LEU A 477 18.09 -1.40 -1.08
CA LEU A 477 17.55 -1.12 0.24
C LEU A 477 18.61 -0.44 1.12
N ARG A 478 18.22 0.58 1.85
CA ARG A 478 19.04 1.27 2.85
C ARG A 478 18.49 1.05 4.24
N ASP A 479 19.35 1.20 5.24
CA ASP A 479 18.92 1.21 6.62
C ASP A 479 17.92 2.34 6.86
N ALA A 480 16.90 2.05 7.65
CA ALA A 480 15.78 2.96 7.85
C ALA A 480 16.20 4.15 8.74
N ILE A 481 16.06 5.37 8.24
CA ILE A 481 16.20 6.58 9.05
C ILE A 481 15.03 6.62 10.03
N PHE A 482 15.34 6.50 11.31
CA PHE A 482 14.38 6.27 12.38
C PHE A 482 14.21 7.45 13.34
N SER A 483 14.83 8.59 13.10
CA SER A 483 14.69 9.82 13.89
C SER A 483 13.85 10.87 13.16
N ARG A 484 13.04 11.60 13.95
CA ARG A 484 12.33 12.80 13.50
C ARG A 484 12.53 13.91 14.51
N GLN A 485 12.72 15.12 14.03
CA GLN A 485 12.87 16.36 14.82
C GLN A 485 11.48 16.95 15.08
N ARG A 486 10.64 16.15 15.74
CA ARG A 486 9.23 16.45 16.00
C ARG A 486 8.93 16.34 17.50
N TYR A 487 7.89 17.03 17.92
CA TYR A 487 7.30 16.83 19.25
C TYR A 487 6.31 15.66 19.24
N TRP A 488 5.40 15.64 18.24
CA TRP A 488 4.31 14.67 18.20
C TRP A 488 4.73 13.36 17.53
N GLY A 489 5.35 12.51 18.32
CA GLY A 489 5.87 11.18 17.95
C GLY A 489 6.29 10.42 19.20
N GLU A 490 6.55 9.13 19.08
CA GLU A 490 7.05 8.32 20.20
C GLU A 490 8.44 8.81 20.64
N PRO A 491 8.65 9.19 21.90
CA PRO A 491 9.98 9.56 22.38
C PRO A 491 10.87 8.33 22.46
N PHE A 492 12.15 8.53 22.13
CA PHE A 492 13.16 7.46 22.30
C PHE A 492 13.46 7.21 23.77
N PRO A 493 13.42 5.95 24.23
CA PRO A 493 13.80 5.61 25.61
C PRO A 493 15.33 5.55 25.76
N VAL A 494 15.99 6.66 25.44
CA VAL A 494 17.46 6.79 25.39
C VAL A 494 17.92 8.00 26.16
N TYR A 495 19.01 7.83 26.90
CA TYR A 495 19.75 8.91 27.56
C TYR A 495 21.22 8.88 27.15
N TYR A 496 21.90 9.99 27.36
CA TYR A 496 23.32 10.13 27.02
C TYR A 496 24.17 10.27 28.27
N LYS A 497 25.21 9.43 28.36
CA LYS A 497 26.24 9.48 29.40
C LYS A 497 27.60 9.47 28.71
N ASP A 498 28.45 10.44 29.01
CA ASP A 498 29.78 10.62 28.41
C ASP A 498 29.74 10.66 26.87
N GLY A 499 28.67 11.23 26.31
CA GLY A 499 28.44 11.33 24.88
C GLY A 499 27.93 10.05 24.19
N MET A 500 27.77 8.95 24.91
CA MET A 500 27.30 7.67 24.40
C MET A 500 25.83 7.43 24.78
N PRO A 501 25.04 6.86 23.86
CA PRO A 501 23.63 6.54 24.13
C PRO A 501 23.47 5.24 24.92
N TYR A 502 22.56 5.25 25.87
CA TYR A 502 22.08 4.12 26.66
C TYR A 502 20.56 4.10 26.66
N THR A 503 19.96 2.93 26.77
CA THR A 503 18.52 2.79 26.89
C THR A 503 18.05 2.88 28.34
N LEU A 504 16.84 3.38 28.54
CA LEU A 504 16.12 3.23 29.81
C LEU A 504 15.85 1.76 30.10
N SER A 505 15.65 1.42 31.38
CA SER A 505 15.21 0.07 31.77
C SER A 505 13.73 -0.15 31.38
N GLU A 506 13.32 -1.41 31.29
CA GLU A 506 11.94 -1.75 30.92
C GLU A 506 10.92 -1.24 31.94
N GLU A 507 11.32 -1.14 33.22
CA GLU A 507 10.49 -0.62 34.33
C GLU A 507 10.24 0.90 34.24
N GLU A 508 11.09 1.62 33.47
CA GLU A 508 10.95 3.07 33.25
C GLU A 508 10.06 3.39 32.05
N LEU A 509 9.59 2.37 31.33
CA LEU A 509 8.68 2.55 30.19
C LEU A 509 7.20 2.57 30.64
N PRO A 510 6.36 3.40 30.04
CA PRO A 510 6.66 4.30 28.91
C PRO A 510 7.37 5.58 29.34
N LEU A 511 8.30 6.06 28.53
CA LEU A 511 8.78 7.43 28.60
C LEU A 511 7.74 8.32 27.89
N GLU A 512 7.06 9.16 28.66
CA GLU A 512 5.99 10.01 28.11
C GLU A 512 6.53 11.34 27.58
N LEU A 513 5.80 11.93 26.61
CA LEU A 513 6.15 13.24 26.07
C LEU A 513 6.05 14.33 27.16
N PRO A 514 7.05 15.21 27.30
CA PRO A 514 7.03 16.30 28.27
C PRO A 514 6.19 17.49 27.76
N GLU A 515 5.81 18.36 28.68
CA GLU A 515 5.27 19.68 28.31
C GLU A 515 6.37 20.55 27.71
N VAL A 516 6.04 21.27 26.64
CA VAL A 516 6.92 22.25 25.98
C VAL A 516 6.20 23.59 25.79
N ASP A 517 6.96 24.66 25.71
CA ASP A 517 6.41 26.01 25.51
C ASP A 517 5.99 26.27 24.04
N ALA A 518 6.59 25.55 23.09
CA ALA A 518 6.27 25.62 21.66
C ALA A 518 6.63 24.32 20.96
N TYR A 519 5.90 23.99 19.87
CA TYR A 519 6.12 22.78 19.05
C TYR A 519 7.08 23.03 17.89
N LEU A 520 7.85 24.09 17.93
CA LEU A 520 8.87 24.47 16.95
C LEU A 520 10.25 24.07 17.47
N PRO A 521 11.24 23.87 16.58
CA PRO A 521 12.63 23.75 16.97
C PRO A 521 13.08 24.92 17.87
N THR A 522 14.16 24.71 18.63
CA THR A 522 14.77 25.79 19.41
C THR A 522 15.40 26.84 18.49
N GLU A 523 15.79 27.99 19.02
CA GLU A 523 16.51 29.04 18.27
C GLU A 523 17.86 28.54 17.71
N SER A 524 18.46 27.54 18.36
CA SER A 524 19.70 26.88 17.91
C SER A 524 19.44 25.76 16.87
N GLY A 525 18.17 25.48 16.53
CA GLY A 525 17.78 24.48 15.56
C GLY A 525 17.68 23.05 16.12
N GLU A 526 17.70 22.88 17.45
CA GLU A 526 17.46 21.59 18.09
C GLU A 526 15.97 21.19 18.02
N PRO A 527 15.65 19.89 18.09
CA PRO A 527 14.28 19.40 18.06
C PRO A 527 13.39 20.04 19.14
N PRO A 528 12.05 20.07 18.95
CA PRO A 528 11.11 20.66 19.90
C PRO A 528 11.21 20.10 21.33
N LEU A 529 11.58 18.82 21.51
CA LEU A 529 11.78 18.22 22.84
C LEU A 529 12.93 18.87 23.64
N ALA A 530 13.90 19.48 22.97
CA ALA A 530 14.96 20.25 23.64
C ALA A 530 14.45 21.50 24.37
N ARG A 531 13.20 21.92 24.11
CA ARG A 531 12.52 22.99 24.86
C ARG A 531 11.98 22.56 26.22
N ALA A 532 11.91 21.24 26.45
CA ALA A 532 11.36 20.71 27.68
C ALA A 532 12.28 21.03 28.86
N LYS A 533 11.70 21.49 29.94
CA LYS A 533 12.41 21.70 31.20
C LYS A 533 12.64 20.36 31.88
N ASN A 534 13.88 20.09 32.30
CA ASN A 534 14.24 18.85 33.01
C ASN A 534 14.03 17.56 32.19
N TRP A 535 14.27 17.62 30.87
CA TRP A 535 14.25 16.44 30.03
C TRP A 535 15.51 15.59 30.25
N THR A 536 15.55 14.93 31.44
CA THR A 536 16.68 14.13 31.92
C THR A 536 16.19 12.90 32.66
N THR A 537 17.07 11.91 32.83
CA THR A 537 16.82 10.79 33.74
C THR A 537 16.79 11.28 35.21
N LYS A 538 16.41 10.43 36.13
CA LYS A 538 16.43 10.72 37.58
C LYS A 538 17.82 11.07 38.06
N GLU A 539 18.86 10.51 37.45
CA GLU A 539 20.27 10.76 37.71
C GLU A 539 20.78 12.03 37.04
N GLY A 540 19.97 12.70 36.23
CA GLY A 540 20.32 13.96 35.56
C GLY A 540 20.97 13.81 34.19
N PHE A 541 21.00 12.60 33.59
CA PHE A 541 21.49 12.42 32.24
C PHE A 541 20.48 12.92 31.21
N PRO A 542 20.91 13.66 30.16
CA PRO A 542 20.00 14.17 29.14
C PRO A 542 19.37 13.05 28.34
N LEU A 543 18.06 13.17 28.11
CA LEU A 543 17.29 12.25 27.26
C LEU A 543 17.37 12.69 25.80
N GLU A 544 17.15 11.72 24.89
CA GLU A 544 17.08 11.95 23.45
C GLU A 544 15.98 12.98 23.12
N THR A 545 16.29 13.91 22.23
CA THR A 545 15.37 15.00 21.84
C THR A 545 14.64 14.75 20.51
N ASN A 546 15.05 13.72 19.75
CA ASN A 546 14.31 13.24 18.59
C ASN A 546 13.15 12.36 19.01
N THR A 547 12.18 12.17 18.10
CA THR A 547 11.11 11.19 18.22
C THR A 547 11.21 10.15 17.11
N MET A 548 10.57 9.00 17.30
CA MET A 548 10.46 7.96 16.29
C MET A 548 9.54 8.42 15.15
N PRO A 549 9.67 7.88 13.93
CA PRO A 549 8.76 8.16 12.84
C PRO A 549 7.38 7.52 13.08
N GLY A 550 6.33 8.04 12.43
CA GLY A 550 4.98 7.50 12.57
C GLY A 550 4.86 6.01 12.25
N PHE A 551 5.70 5.49 11.32
CA PHE A 551 5.69 4.07 10.99
C PHE A 551 6.24 3.15 12.11
N ALA A 552 6.84 3.69 13.17
CA ALA A 552 7.28 2.89 14.30
C ALA A 552 6.09 2.25 15.02
N GLY A 553 5.07 3.05 15.36
CA GLY A 553 3.87 2.57 16.02
C GLY A 553 3.04 1.63 15.13
N SER A 554 2.96 1.90 13.84
CA SER A 554 2.19 1.06 12.92
C SER A 554 2.88 -0.25 12.51
N SER A 555 4.17 -0.42 12.79
CA SER A 555 4.90 -1.63 12.40
C SER A 555 4.52 -2.89 13.16
N GLY A 556 3.98 -2.77 14.37
CA GLY A 556 3.64 -3.91 15.23
C GLY A 556 2.20 -3.92 15.74
N TYR A 557 1.33 -3.03 15.27
CA TYR A 557 -0.03 -2.85 15.81
C TYR A 557 -0.91 -4.10 15.69
N TYR A 558 -0.75 -4.90 14.64
CA TYR A 558 -1.46 -6.17 14.44
C TYR A 558 -1.18 -7.19 15.55
N LEU A 559 0.00 -7.16 16.13
CA LEU A 559 0.36 -7.98 17.28
C LEU A 559 -0.31 -7.46 18.56
N ARG A 560 -0.31 -6.15 18.74
CA ARG A 560 -0.92 -5.52 19.91
C ARG A 560 -2.44 -5.73 19.98
N TYR A 561 -3.13 -5.79 18.85
CA TYR A 561 -4.55 -6.11 18.80
C TYR A 561 -4.89 -7.50 19.36
N MET A 562 -3.95 -8.43 19.36
CA MET A 562 -4.19 -9.76 19.92
C MET A 562 -4.41 -9.73 21.43
N ASP A 563 -3.75 -8.76 22.14
CA ASP A 563 -3.79 -8.63 23.59
C ASP A 563 -3.58 -7.16 24.00
N PRO A 564 -4.50 -6.25 23.64
CA PRO A 564 -4.24 -4.79 23.71
C PRO A 564 -4.25 -4.24 25.13
N ARG A 565 -4.76 -4.98 26.12
CA ARG A 565 -4.86 -4.55 27.53
C ARG A 565 -3.76 -5.16 28.40
N ASN A 566 -2.86 -5.96 27.83
CA ASN A 566 -1.75 -6.54 28.57
C ASN A 566 -0.73 -5.43 28.91
N ASP A 567 -0.51 -5.20 30.20
CA ASP A 567 0.43 -4.19 30.72
C ASP A 567 1.81 -4.76 31.06
N ARG A 568 1.95 -6.10 31.04
CA ARG A 568 3.17 -6.83 31.41
C ARG A 568 3.99 -7.26 30.21
N GLU A 569 3.33 -7.61 29.12
CA GLU A 569 3.94 -8.13 27.91
C GLU A 569 3.35 -7.41 26.68
N TYR A 570 4.08 -7.36 25.61
CA TYR A 570 3.59 -6.82 24.35
C TYR A 570 2.30 -7.52 23.91
N PHE A 571 2.28 -8.85 24.02
CA PHE A 571 1.13 -9.73 23.89
C PHE A 571 1.47 -11.08 24.55
N SER A 572 0.47 -11.79 25.06
CA SER A 572 0.68 -13.09 25.70
C SER A 572 1.00 -14.18 24.67
N LYS A 573 1.73 -15.20 25.12
CA LYS A 573 1.99 -16.40 24.30
C LYS A 573 0.70 -17.12 23.92
N GLU A 574 -0.32 -17.11 24.77
CA GLU A 574 -1.64 -17.69 24.49
C GLU A 574 -2.31 -16.95 23.33
N ALA A 575 -2.33 -15.62 23.38
CA ALA A 575 -2.96 -14.80 22.34
C ALA A 575 -2.24 -14.97 21.00
N ASN A 576 -0.90 -14.91 20.98
CA ASN A 576 -0.14 -15.13 19.76
C ASN A 576 -0.25 -16.58 19.26
N GLY A 577 -0.27 -17.57 20.16
CA GLY A 577 -0.45 -18.99 19.83
C GLY A 577 -1.80 -19.29 19.19
N TYR A 578 -2.86 -18.58 19.60
CA TYR A 578 -4.20 -18.71 19.04
C TYR A 578 -4.38 -17.90 17.74
N TRP A 579 -4.12 -16.58 17.77
CA TRP A 579 -4.37 -15.68 16.63
C TRP A 579 -3.33 -15.80 15.53
N LYS A 580 -2.08 -16.10 15.86
CA LYS A 580 -0.93 -16.24 14.92
C LYS A 580 -0.76 -14.99 14.06
N SER A 581 -0.46 -15.16 12.76
CA SER A 581 -0.45 -14.08 11.81
C SER A 581 -1.87 -13.69 11.35
N VAL A 582 -1.98 -12.50 10.76
CA VAL A 582 -3.22 -12.02 10.14
C VAL A 582 -3.57 -12.88 8.94
N ASP A 583 -4.80 -13.40 8.90
CA ASP A 583 -5.25 -14.26 7.79
C ASP A 583 -5.63 -13.45 6.55
N LEU A 584 -6.27 -12.29 6.73
CA LEU A 584 -6.61 -11.35 5.67
C LEU A 584 -6.25 -9.93 6.08
N TYR A 585 -5.40 -9.28 5.30
CA TYR A 585 -5.03 -7.89 5.47
C TYR A 585 -5.53 -7.05 4.29
N MET A 586 -6.24 -5.97 4.59
CA MET A 586 -6.85 -5.07 3.59
C MET A 586 -6.25 -3.66 3.69
N GLY A 587 -5.79 -3.11 2.58
CA GLY A 587 -5.25 -1.74 2.57
C GLY A 587 -4.69 -1.31 1.23
N GLY A 588 -4.28 -0.03 1.14
CA GLY A 588 -3.81 0.59 -0.08
C GLY A 588 -2.43 0.10 -0.55
N ALA A 589 -2.24 0.02 -1.86
CA ALA A 589 -0.96 -0.38 -2.47
C ALA A 589 0.16 0.66 -2.27
N GLU A 590 -0.17 1.91 -1.91
CA GLU A 590 0.78 2.97 -1.60
C GLU A 590 1.69 2.66 -0.40
N HIS A 591 1.30 1.70 0.42
CA HIS A 591 2.07 1.25 1.59
C HIS A 591 3.09 0.14 1.28
N ALA A 592 3.24 -0.25 0.01
CA ALA A 592 4.07 -1.38 -0.43
C ALA A 592 5.54 -1.29 0.02
N THR A 593 6.16 -0.12 -0.12
CA THR A 593 7.58 0.11 0.19
C THR A 593 7.84 0.75 1.55
N GLY A 594 6.78 1.22 2.22
CA GLY A 594 6.84 1.80 3.55
C GLY A 594 6.35 0.81 4.60
N HIS A 595 5.13 1.02 5.08
CA HIS A 595 4.53 0.26 6.18
C HIS A 595 4.71 -1.27 6.06
N LEU A 596 4.44 -1.85 4.87
CA LEU A 596 4.48 -3.31 4.71
C LEU A 596 5.89 -3.88 4.87
N ILE A 597 6.92 -3.21 4.36
CA ILE A 597 8.32 -3.64 4.56
C ILE A 597 8.72 -3.52 6.03
N TYR A 598 8.36 -2.41 6.68
CA TYR A 598 8.69 -2.21 8.09
C TYR A 598 7.94 -3.18 9.01
N ALA A 599 6.67 -3.46 8.75
CA ALA A 599 5.91 -4.46 9.50
C ALA A 599 6.50 -5.86 9.35
N ARG A 600 6.94 -6.24 8.15
CA ARG A 600 7.63 -7.52 7.90
C ARG A 600 8.99 -7.59 8.62
N PHE A 601 9.77 -6.52 8.56
CA PHE A 601 11.04 -6.42 9.29
C PHE A 601 10.80 -6.55 10.81
N TRP A 602 9.85 -5.80 11.35
CA TRP A 602 9.48 -5.81 12.77
C TRP A 602 9.08 -7.20 13.24
N ASN A 603 8.24 -7.87 12.46
CA ASN A 603 7.80 -9.23 12.75
C ASN A 603 8.94 -10.25 12.73
N LYS A 604 9.82 -10.19 11.72
CA LYS A 604 10.99 -11.07 11.61
C LYS A 604 11.95 -10.90 12.80
N PHE A 605 12.14 -9.66 13.23
CA PHE A 605 12.93 -9.38 14.43
C PHE A 605 12.27 -9.99 15.68
N LEU A 606 10.98 -9.77 15.88
CA LEU A 606 10.26 -10.35 17.03
C LEU A 606 10.20 -11.89 16.96
N PHE A 607 10.17 -12.46 15.78
CA PHE A 607 10.31 -13.90 15.57
C PHE A 607 11.69 -14.40 16.01
N ASP A 608 12.76 -13.70 15.64
CA ASP A 608 14.13 -14.07 15.99
C ASP A 608 14.36 -14.10 17.52
N ILE A 609 13.78 -13.16 18.23
CA ILE A 609 13.89 -13.13 19.71
C ILE A 609 12.86 -14.04 20.41
N GLY A 610 12.09 -14.84 19.63
CA GLY A 610 11.17 -15.85 20.15
C GLY A 610 9.84 -15.33 20.67
N LEU A 611 9.47 -14.09 20.31
CA LEU A 611 8.20 -13.48 20.70
C LEU A 611 7.08 -13.79 19.70
N ALA A 612 7.24 -13.45 18.44
CA ALA A 612 6.31 -13.83 17.39
C ALA A 612 6.53 -15.28 16.96
N ILE A 613 5.45 -16.04 16.72
CA ILE A 613 5.54 -17.47 16.38
C ILE A 613 5.60 -17.75 14.88
N GLU A 614 5.28 -16.78 14.03
CA GLU A 614 5.36 -16.86 12.58
C GLU A 614 6.31 -15.78 12.05
N ASP A 615 7.06 -16.10 10.98
CA ASP A 615 8.08 -15.22 10.41
C ASP A 615 7.47 -14.07 9.57
N GLU A 616 6.27 -14.25 9.02
CA GLU A 616 5.54 -13.24 8.24
C GLU A 616 4.27 -12.80 8.98
N PRO A 617 3.97 -11.48 8.99
CA PRO A 617 2.84 -10.93 9.75
C PRO A 617 1.49 -11.16 9.08
N PHE A 618 1.42 -11.19 7.74
CA PHE A 618 0.19 -11.17 6.96
C PHE A 618 0.20 -12.26 5.91
N LYS A 619 -0.73 -13.22 6.00
CA LYS A 619 -0.81 -14.35 5.05
C LYS A 619 -1.32 -13.92 3.69
N LYS A 620 -2.48 -13.29 3.67
CA LYS A 620 -3.14 -12.79 2.45
C LYS A 620 -3.31 -11.28 2.52
N LEU A 621 -2.94 -10.60 1.45
CA LEU A 621 -3.13 -9.17 1.28
C LEU A 621 -4.02 -8.90 0.07
N ILE A 622 -4.99 -8.03 0.24
CA ILE A 622 -5.81 -7.48 -0.84
C ILE A 622 -5.63 -5.96 -0.86
N ASN A 623 -5.26 -5.43 -2.01
CA ASN A 623 -5.22 -3.99 -2.22
C ASN A 623 -6.52 -3.56 -2.91
N GLN A 624 -7.31 -2.74 -2.22
CA GLN A 624 -8.44 -2.09 -2.86
C GLN A 624 -7.97 -0.98 -3.79
N GLY A 625 -8.66 -0.80 -4.91
CA GLY A 625 -8.48 0.33 -5.79
C GLY A 625 -8.93 1.64 -5.15
N MET A 626 -8.50 2.75 -5.69
CA MET A 626 -8.93 4.08 -5.21
C MET A 626 -10.32 4.46 -5.77
N ILE A 627 -11.17 5.03 -4.92
CA ILE A 627 -12.31 5.79 -5.40
C ILE A 627 -11.80 7.18 -5.81
N GLN A 628 -11.98 7.49 -7.08
CA GLN A 628 -11.59 8.77 -7.67
C GLN A 628 -12.75 9.76 -7.58
N GLY A 629 -12.42 11.04 -7.40
CA GLY A 629 -13.39 12.10 -7.44
C GLY A 629 -13.73 12.51 -8.87
N ARG A 630 -14.97 12.90 -9.11
CA ARG A 630 -15.34 13.62 -10.31
C ARG A 630 -15.26 15.10 -10.00
N SER A 631 -14.15 15.74 -10.43
CA SER A 631 -13.99 17.20 -10.29
C SER A 631 -14.87 17.93 -11.32
N ASN A 632 -15.52 19.00 -10.90
CA ASN A 632 -16.20 19.89 -11.81
C ASN A 632 -15.41 21.20 -11.97
N PHE A 633 -15.55 21.81 -13.13
CA PHE A 633 -14.84 23.04 -13.50
C PHE A 633 -15.77 24.13 -13.99
N VAL A 634 -15.50 25.35 -13.53
CA VAL A 634 -16.02 26.57 -14.13
C VAL A 634 -14.90 27.25 -14.93
N TYR A 635 -15.27 28.03 -15.94
CA TYR A 635 -14.32 28.62 -16.87
C TYR A 635 -14.37 30.14 -16.78
N ARG A 636 -13.36 30.72 -16.14
CA ARG A 636 -13.23 32.16 -15.97
C ARG A 636 -12.59 32.77 -17.21
N VAL A 637 -13.20 33.79 -17.79
CA VAL A 637 -12.60 34.56 -18.89
C VAL A 637 -11.39 35.32 -18.31
N THR A 638 -10.22 35.15 -18.92
CA THR A 638 -8.95 35.67 -18.44
C THR A 638 -9.02 37.18 -18.16
N GLY A 639 -8.58 37.59 -16.97
CA GLY A 639 -8.57 39.00 -16.55
C GLY A 639 -9.92 39.59 -16.16
N THR A 640 -10.99 38.80 -16.06
CA THR A 640 -12.33 39.27 -15.70
C THR A 640 -12.95 38.48 -14.56
N ASN A 641 -14.11 38.91 -14.04
CA ASN A 641 -14.95 38.13 -13.14
C ASN A 641 -16.15 37.51 -13.89
N LYS A 642 -15.96 37.16 -15.15
CA LYS A 642 -17.00 36.56 -16.01
C LYS A 642 -16.71 35.09 -16.24
N PHE A 643 -17.73 34.24 -16.13
CA PHE A 643 -17.65 32.80 -16.30
C PHE A 643 -18.46 32.35 -17.51
N VAL A 644 -17.86 31.52 -18.35
CA VAL A 644 -18.49 31.00 -19.57
C VAL A 644 -18.83 29.52 -19.44
N SER A 645 -20.01 29.10 -19.84
CA SER A 645 -20.47 27.72 -19.84
C SER A 645 -19.56 26.81 -20.69
N TYR A 646 -19.44 25.57 -20.32
CA TYR A 646 -18.46 24.58 -20.86
C TYR A 646 -18.43 24.52 -22.37
N ASN A 647 -19.59 24.40 -23.06
CA ASN A 647 -19.62 24.23 -24.50
C ASN A 647 -19.31 25.54 -25.27
N LEU A 648 -19.46 26.69 -24.61
CA LEU A 648 -19.19 28.02 -25.20
C LEU A 648 -17.74 28.49 -24.98
N LYS A 649 -16.94 27.75 -24.18
CA LYS A 649 -15.57 28.16 -23.77
C LYS A 649 -14.59 28.31 -24.96
N LYS A 650 -14.87 27.67 -26.10
CA LYS A 650 -13.98 27.70 -27.26
C LYS A 650 -13.83 29.12 -27.87
N ASP A 651 -14.80 29.97 -27.61
CA ASP A 651 -14.85 31.32 -28.18
C ASP A 651 -14.17 32.36 -27.25
N TYR A 652 -13.57 31.91 -26.13
CA TYR A 652 -12.97 32.77 -25.10
C TYR A 652 -11.61 32.22 -24.66
N ASP A 653 -10.74 33.12 -24.27
CA ASP A 653 -9.54 32.75 -23.50
C ASP A 653 -9.94 32.55 -22.04
N VAL A 654 -9.86 31.31 -21.55
CA VAL A 654 -10.41 30.93 -20.25
C VAL A 654 -9.41 30.20 -19.38
N GLN A 655 -9.53 30.42 -18.07
CA GLN A 655 -8.89 29.64 -17.02
C GLN A 655 -9.92 28.70 -16.39
N ALA A 656 -9.63 27.38 -16.38
CA ALA A 656 -10.42 26.39 -15.66
C ALA A 656 -10.16 26.50 -14.15
N ILE A 657 -11.22 26.52 -13.37
CA ILE A 657 -11.19 26.61 -11.91
C ILE A 657 -12.02 25.47 -11.35
N HIS A 658 -11.47 24.70 -10.41
CA HIS A 658 -12.23 23.68 -9.68
C HIS A 658 -13.37 24.33 -8.90
N VAL A 659 -14.54 23.70 -8.94
CA VAL A 659 -15.72 24.12 -8.20
C VAL A 659 -16.19 23.01 -7.26
N ASP A 660 -16.77 23.39 -6.12
CA ASP A 660 -17.28 22.42 -5.15
C ASP A 660 -18.37 21.55 -5.78
N VAL A 661 -18.16 20.26 -5.76
CA VAL A 661 -19.12 19.28 -6.35
C VAL A 661 -20.50 19.32 -5.70
N ASN A 662 -20.61 19.84 -4.47
CA ASN A 662 -21.89 19.95 -3.75
C ASN A 662 -22.80 21.08 -4.28
N ILE A 663 -22.26 22.01 -5.05
CA ILE A 663 -23.05 23.08 -5.71
C ILE A 663 -23.20 22.86 -7.23
N VAL A 664 -22.93 21.63 -7.68
CA VAL A 664 -23.12 21.21 -9.09
C VAL A 664 -24.07 20.01 -9.14
N HIS A 665 -25.15 20.11 -9.91
CA HIS A 665 -26.14 19.04 -10.06
C HIS A 665 -26.30 18.64 -11.53
N ASN A 666 -25.95 17.40 -11.87
CA ASN A 666 -25.94 16.91 -13.26
C ASN A 666 -25.18 17.88 -14.21
N ASP A 667 -23.98 18.29 -13.78
CA ASP A 667 -23.12 19.25 -14.46
C ASP A 667 -23.71 20.68 -14.60
N VAL A 668 -24.84 20.98 -14.00
CA VAL A 668 -25.40 22.32 -13.92
C VAL A 668 -24.95 22.97 -12.60
N LEU A 669 -24.35 24.15 -12.70
CA LEU A 669 -23.92 24.96 -11.56
C LEU A 669 -25.11 25.62 -10.86
N ASP A 670 -25.16 25.53 -9.54
CA ASP A 670 -25.98 26.44 -8.73
C ASP A 670 -25.25 27.79 -8.65
N ILE A 671 -25.61 28.72 -9.52
CA ILE A 671 -24.98 30.03 -9.63
C ILE A 671 -25.08 30.84 -8.34
N GLN A 672 -26.22 30.74 -7.62
CA GLN A 672 -26.41 31.51 -6.38
C GLN A 672 -25.53 30.93 -5.25
N ALA A 673 -25.37 29.62 -5.19
CA ALA A 673 -24.44 28.99 -4.26
C ALA A 673 -23.00 29.33 -4.61
N PHE A 674 -22.62 29.32 -5.89
CA PHE A 674 -21.27 29.66 -6.36
C PHE A 674 -20.84 31.10 -6.02
N ILE A 675 -21.72 32.09 -6.26
CA ILE A 675 -21.42 33.50 -5.94
C ILE A 675 -21.11 33.66 -4.44
N ARG A 676 -21.78 32.88 -3.59
CA ARG A 676 -21.61 32.94 -2.13
C ARG A 676 -20.50 32.02 -1.59
N TRP A 677 -19.99 31.13 -2.42
CA TRP A 677 -19.05 30.08 -2.01
C TRP A 677 -17.68 30.65 -1.59
N GLN A 678 -17.18 31.61 -2.35
CA GLN A 678 -15.91 32.28 -2.02
C GLN A 678 -16.02 33.79 -2.32
N PRO A 679 -15.39 34.65 -1.47
CA PRO A 679 -15.51 36.12 -1.62
C PRO A 679 -15.09 36.64 -2.99
N GLN A 680 -14.15 35.96 -3.64
CA GLN A 680 -13.62 36.37 -4.96
C GLN A 680 -14.63 36.18 -6.11
N PHE A 681 -15.75 35.48 -5.89
CA PHE A 681 -16.79 35.23 -6.87
C PHE A 681 -18.01 36.14 -6.66
N GLU A 682 -17.98 37.02 -5.64
CA GLU A 682 -19.03 38.02 -5.43
C GLU A 682 -19.13 38.91 -6.65
N GLY A 683 -20.34 39.15 -7.15
CA GLY A 683 -20.60 39.95 -8.35
C GLY A 683 -20.16 39.30 -9.67
N ALA A 684 -19.96 37.96 -9.73
CA ALA A 684 -19.59 37.27 -10.96
C ALA A 684 -20.71 37.32 -11.99
N ASP A 685 -20.35 37.53 -13.28
CA ASP A 685 -21.24 37.44 -14.44
C ASP A 685 -21.12 36.05 -15.12
N PHE A 686 -22.21 35.58 -15.71
CA PHE A 686 -22.26 34.26 -16.35
C PHE A 686 -22.76 34.32 -17.79
N ILE A 687 -22.03 33.68 -18.69
CA ILE A 687 -22.46 33.39 -20.05
C ILE A 687 -23.03 31.98 -20.06
N LEU A 688 -24.37 31.93 -20.20
CA LEU A 688 -25.18 30.73 -20.04
C LEU A 688 -25.43 30.04 -21.36
N GLU A 689 -25.76 28.77 -21.30
CA GLU A 689 -26.15 27.89 -22.36
C GLU A 689 -27.59 27.43 -22.09
N ASP A 690 -28.52 27.81 -22.91
CA ASP A 690 -29.97 27.56 -22.72
C ASP A 690 -30.48 27.94 -21.31
N GLY A 691 -29.98 29.06 -20.78
CA GLY A 691 -30.37 29.57 -19.47
C GLY A 691 -29.72 28.83 -18.26
N LYS A 692 -28.76 27.93 -18.51
CA LYS A 692 -28.03 27.17 -17.50
C LYS A 692 -26.53 27.37 -17.67
N TYR A 693 -25.81 27.22 -16.59
CA TYR A 693 -24.34 27.15 -16.62
C TYR A 693 -23.91 25.69 -16.55
N MET A 694 -23.31 25.18 -17.61
CA MET A 694 -22.75 23.82 -17.68
C MET A 694 -21.29 23.83 -17.23
N CYS A 695 -20.95 23.02 -16.25
CA CYS A 695 -19.59 22.79 -15.81
C CYS A 695 -18.91 21.73 -16.71
N GLY A 696 -17.60 21.88 -16.86
CA GLY A 696 -16.76 20.75 -17.31
C GLY A 696 -16.52 19.75 -16.18
N TRP A 697 -15.98 18.59 -16.52
CA TRP A 697 -15.61 17.60 -15.51
C TRP A 697 -14.43 16.74 -15.94
N GLU A 698 -13.69 16.26 -14.94
CA GLU A 698 -12.60 15.29 -15.09
C GLU A 698 -12.57 14.33 -13.90
N VAL A 699 -12.06 13.11 -14.14
CA VAL A 699 -11.85 12.15 -13.08
C VAL A 699 -10.46 12.34 -12.50
N GLU A 700 -10.40 12.63 -11.20
CA GLU A 700 -9.17 12.94 -10.50
C GLU A 700 -9.13 12.25 -9.12
N LYS A 701 -7.96 12.22 -8.50
CA LYS A 701 -7.85 11.81 -7.08
C LYS A 701 -8.72 12.72 -6.21
N MET A 702 -9.51 12.14 -5.30
CA MET A 702 -10.25 12.91 -4.31
C MET A 702 -9.31 13.70 -3.42
N SER A 703 -9.51 15.02 -3.34
CA SER A 703 -8.79 15.88 -2.42
C SER A 703 -9.57 17.17 -2.13
N LYS A 704 -9.33 17.74 -0.96
CA LYS A 704 -9.95 19.02 -0.54
C LYS A 704 -9.61 20.17 -1.48
N SER A 705 -8.36 20.21 -1.97
CA SER A 705 -7.88 21.27 -2.87
C SER A 705 -8.57 21.23 -4.24
N LYS A 706 -9.19 20.12 -4.60
CA LYS A 706 -9.93 19.92 -5.84
C LYS A 706 -11.46 20.04 -5.65
N TYR A 707 -11.89 20.26 -4.43
CA TYR A 707 -13.31 20.40 -4.06
C TYR A 707 -14.20 19.23 -4.58
N ASN A 708 -13.63 18.03 -4.71
CA ASN A 708 -14.29 16.85 -5.25
C ASN A 708 -14.53 15.76 -4.21
N VAL A 709 -14.42 16.09 -2.94
CA VAL A 709 -14.62 15.17 -1.82
C VAL A 709 -16.10 14.98 -1.55
N GLN A 710 -16.51 13.70 -1.46
CA GLN A 710 -17.85 13.31 -1.01
C GLN A 710 -17.78 12.85 0.45
N ASN A 711 -18.69 13.37 1.27
CA ASN A 711 -18.78 13.03 2.68
C ASN A 711 -19.72 11.83 2.87
N PRO A 712 -19.29 10.72 3.50
CA PRO A 712 -20.17 9.59 3.76
C PRO A 712 -21.35 9.93 4.66
N ASP A 713 -21.25 10.90 5.59
CA ASP A 713 -22.39 11.31 6.43
C ASP A 713 -23.58 11.83 5.62
N ASP A 714 -23.33 12.65 4.60
CA ASP A 714 -24.39 13.23 3.76
C ASP A 714 -25.11 12.14 2.98
N LEU A 715 -24.38 11.11 2.55
CA LEU A 715 -24.95 9.98 1.83
C LEU A 715 -25.74 9.05 2.77
N ILE A 716 -25.22 8.81 3.97
CA ILE A 716 -25.94 8.02 5.00
C ILE A 716 -27.24 8.73 5.40
N GLU A 717 -27.21 10.04 5.61
CA GLU A 717 -28.41 10.82 5.93
C GLU A 717 -29.47 10.75 4.82
N ARG A 718 -29.04 10.73 3.55
CA ARG A 718 -29.96 10.72 2.40
C ARG A 718 -30.43 9.34 2.00
N TYR A 719 -29.59 8.30 2.14
CA TYR A 719 -29.83 6.98 1.56
C TYR A 719 -29.69 5.83 2.55
N GLY A 720 -29.10 6.06 3.72
CA GLY A 720 -28.78 5.04 4.72
C GLY A 720 -27.41 4.38 4.53
N ALA A 721 -26.91 3.84 5.63
CA ALA A 721 -25.59 3.17 5.67
C ALA A 721 -25.55 1.88 4.85
N ASP A 722 -26.60 1.07 4.89
CA ASP A 722 -26.67 -0.16 4.08
C ASP A 722 -26.66 0.13 2.58
N THR A 723 -27.28 1.24 2.15
CA THR A 723 -27.19 1.68 0.75
C THR A 723 -25.78 2.08 0.37
N LEU A 724 -25.08 2.83 1.21
CA LEU A 724 -23.70 3.21 0.98
C LEU A 724 -22.81 1.97 0.88
N ARG A 725 -22.92 1.02 1.81
CA ARG A 725 -22.15 -0.23 1.83
C ARG A 725 -22.33 -1.03 0.54
N LEU A 726 -23.57 -1.26 0.13
CA LEU A 726 -23.89 -1.96 -1.12
C LEU A 726 -23.39 -1.21 -2.34
N TYR A 727 -23.53 0.12 -2.36
CA TYR A 727 -23.13 0.92 -3.50
C TYR A 727 -21.61 0.94 -3.71
N GLU A 728 -20.82 1.06 -2.65
CA GLU A 728 -19.37 0.99 -2.75
C GLU A 728 -18.89 -0.35 -3.32
N MET A 729 -19.54 -1.44 -2.93
CA MET A 729 -19.25 -2.75 -3.50
C MET A 729 -19.74 -2.90 -4.95
N PHE A 730 -20.82 -2.24 -5.31
CA PHE A 730 -21.41 -2.32 -6.65
C PHE A 730 -20.66 -1.51 -7.72
N LEU A 731 -19.88 -0.49 -7.33
CA LEU A 731 -19.15 0.41 -8.25
C LEU A 731 -18.21 -0.33 -9.23
N GLY A 732 -17.71 -1.50 -8.89
CA GLY A 732 -16.82 -2.28 -9.75
C GLY A 732 -15.95 -3.27 -8.96
N PRO A 733 -15.04 -3.96 -9.64
CA PRO A 733 -14.11 -4.88 -9.00
C PRO A 733 -13.29 -4.18 -7.89
N LEU A 734 -13.10 -4.86 -6.75
CA LEU A 734 -12.50 -4.27 -5.56
C LEU A 734 -11.11 -3.67 -5.83
N GLU A 735 -10.27 -4.37 -6.56
CA GLU A 735 -8.87 -4.00 -6.80
C GLU A 735 -8.68 -2.89 -7.83
N GLN A 736 -9.73 -2.54 -8.58
CA GLN A 736 -9.66 -1.51 -9.61
C GLN A 736 -10.05 -0.14 -9.07
N SER A 737 -9.28 0.88 -9.48
CA SER A 737 -9.69 2.27 -9.25
C SER A 737 -10.93 2.61 -10.09
N LYS A 738 -11.83 3.39 -9.52
CA LYS A 738 -13.14 3.69 -10.11
C LYS A 738 -13.61 5.09 -9.73
N PRO A 739 -14.27 5.80 -10.66
CA PRO A 739 -14.83 7.11 -10.35
C PRO A 739 -16.08 6.97 -9.47
N TRP A 740 -16.24 7.89 -8.54
CA TRP A 740 -17.48 8.04 -7.78
C TRP A 740 -18.56 8.64 -8.67
N ASP A 741 -19.74 8.01 -8.72
CA ASP A 741 -20.94 8.53 -9.37
C ASP A 741 -22.07 8.63 -8.35
N THR A 742 -22.42 9.84 -7.95
CA THR A 742 -23.48 10.10 -6.97
C THR A 742 -24.86 9.67 -7.47
N ASN A 743 -25.09 9.64 -8.79
CA ASN A 743 -26.38 9.26 -9.35
C ASN A 743 -26.64 7.75 -9.25
N GLY A 744 -25.60 6.92 -9.27
CA GLY A 744 -25.72 5.47 -9.23
C GLY A 744 -26.26 4.92 -7.90
N ILE A 745 -26.07 5.65 -6.80
CA ILE A 745 -26.50 5.21 -5.45
C ILE A 745 -28.03 5.09 -5.34
N GLU A 746 -28.80 5.88 -6.09
CA GLU A 746 -30.27 5.81 -6.10
C GLU A 746 -30.79 4.47 -6.61
N GLY A 747 -30.07 3.83 -7.54
CA GLY A 747 -30.39 2.49 -8.02
C GLY A 747 -30.32 1.44 -6.91
N VAL A 748 -29.28 1.53 -6.08
CA VAL A 748 -29.10 0.65 -4.93
C VAL A 748 -30.11 0.96 -3.83
N PHE A 749 -30.42 2.22 -3.58
CA PHE A 749 -31.47 2.61 -2.62
C PHE A 749 -32.84 2.04 -3.03
N ARG A 750 -33.19 2.11 -4.32
CA ARG A 750 -34.41 1.47 -4.83
C ARG A 750 -34.41 -0.03 -4.66
N PHE A 751 -33.25 -0.68 -4.83
CA PHE A 751 -33.10 -2.11 -4.57
C PHE A 751 -33.39 -2.46 -3.10
N ILE A 752 -32.83 -1.74 -2.13
CA ILE A 752 -33.08 -1.98 -0.71
C ILE A 752 -34.57 -1.82 -0.37
N ARG A 753 -35.21 -0.79 -0.91
CA ARG A 753 -36.66 -0.62 -0.76
C ARG A 753 -37.47 -1.76 -1.36
N LYS A 754 -37.03 -2.32 -2.49
CA LYS A 754 -37.65 -3.51 -3.10
C LYS A 754 -37.44 -4.76 -2.24
N LEU A 755 -36.24 -4.92 -1.66
CA LEU A 755 -35.96 -5.98 -0.69
C LEU A 755 -36.91 -5.88 0.52
N TRP A 756 -37.06 -4.70 1.10
CA TRP A 756 -38.01 -4.48 2.20
C TRP A 756 -39.43 -4.88 1.84
N LYS A 757 -39.92 -4.50 0.65
CA LYS A 757 -41.26 -4.83 0.16
C LYS A 757 -41.50 -6.31 -0.07
N LEU A 758 -40.44 -7.11 -0.27
CA LEU A 758 -40.57 -8.57 -0.43
C LEU A 758 -41.09 -9.24 0.86
N TYR A 759 -40.86 -8.62 2.02
CA TYR A 759 -41.29 -9.12 3.34
C TYR A 759 -42.62 -8.47 3.81
N HIS A 760 -43.16 -7.52 3.07
CA HIS A 760 -44.32 -6.72 3.46
C HIS A 760 -45.42 -6.73 2.38
N ASP A 761 -46.67 -6.61 2.83
CA ASP A 761 -47.80 -6.46 1.90
C ASP A 761 -47.91 -5.02 1.34
N PHE A 762 -48.96 -4.78 0.59
CA PHE A 762 -49.23 -3.48 -0.05
C PHE A 762 -49.45 -2.35 0.98
N ASP A 763 -49.99 -2.70 2.17
CA ASP A 763 -50.21 -1.77 3.25
C ASP A 763 -49.01 -1.66 4.21
N ASN A 764 -47.88 -2.25 3.81
CA ASN A 764 -46.63 -2.29 4.54
C ASN A 764 -46.69 -3.02 5.89
N ASN A 765 -47.61 -4.01 5.99
CA ASN A 765 -47.63 -4.96 7.10
C ASN A 765 -46.69 -6.13 6.80
N PHE A 766 -46.03 -6.63 7.81
CA PHE A 766 -45.20 -7.83 7.66
C PHE A 766 -46.08 -9.02 7.21
N ASN A 767 -45.73 -9.60 6.04
CA ASN A 767 -46.53 -10.61 5.37
C ASN A 767 -45.72 -11.79 4.90
N VAL A 768 -45.51 -12.75 5.78
CA VAL A 768 -44.67 -13.94 5.51
C VAL A 768 -45.52 -15.21 5.78
N SER A 769 -45.46 -16.18 4.87
CA SER A 769 -46.21 -17.44 4.93
C SER A 769 -45.35 -18.61 5.43
N GLU A 770 -46.04 -19.57 6.10
CA GLU A 770 -45.41 -20.76 6.70
C GLU A 770 -45.50 -22.01 5.80
N GLY A 771 -45.73 -21.90 4.55
CA GLY A 771 -45.82 -23.04 3.63
C GLY A 771 -44.48 -23.66 3.25
N ALA A 772 -44.53 -24.81 2.55
CA ALA A 772 -43.36 -25.33 1.87
C ALA A 772 -43.02 -24.45 0.67
N PRO A 773 -41.73 -24.12 0.42
CA PRO A 773 -41.34 -23.32 -0.73
C PRO A 773 -41.57 -24.09 -2.06
N SER A 774 -41.85 -23.35 -3.13
CA SER A 774 -41.93 -23.92 -4.45
C SER A 774 -40.54 -24.31 -5.01
N ALA A 775 -40.51 -25.21 -5.98
CA ALA A 775 -39.28 -25.60 -6.65
C ALA A 775 -38.59 -24.39 -7.36
N ALA A 776 -39.40 -23.47 -7.88
CA ALA A 776 -38.89 -22.24 -8.50
C ALA A 776 -38.21 -21.29 -7.48
N GLU A 777 -38.83 -21.12 -6.32
CA GLU A 777 -38.27 -20.30 -5.23
C GLU A 777 -36.94 -20.91 -4.71
N LEU A 778 -36.92 -22.22 -4.50
CA LEU A 778 -35.71 -22.94 -4.09
C LEU A 778 -34.59 -22.83 -5.13
N LYS A 779 -34.91 -22.92 -6.41
CA LYS A 779 -33.95 -22.74 -7.51
C LYS A 779 -33.30 -21.34 -7.49
N VAL A 780 -34.12 -20.30 -7.35
CA VAL A 780 -33.63 -18.90 -7.26
C VAL A 780 -32.72 -18.74 -6.06
N LEU A 781 -33.14 -19.19 -4.89
CA LEU A 781 -32.38 -19.11 -3.66
C LEU A 781 -31.05 -19.84 -3.76
N HIS A 782 -31.03 -21.11 -4.18
CA HIS A 782 -29.80 -21.91 -4.20
C HIS A 782 -28.81 -21.45 -5.30
N LYS A 783 -29.27 -20.94 -6.43
CA LYS A 783 -28.41 -20.22 -7.40
C LYS A 783 -27.74 -19.02 -6.74
N THR A 784 -28.49 -18.26 -5.95
CA THR A 784 -27.96 -17.08 -5.23
C THR A 784 -27.00 -17.47 -4.13
N ILE A 785 -27.29 -18.49 -3.31
CA ILE A 785 -26.39 -19.01 -2.27
C ILE A 785 -25.02 -19.35 -2.89
N LYS A 786 -25.03 -20.16 -3.94
CA LYS A 786 -23.79 -20.57 -4.61
C LYS A 786 -23.02 -19.36 -5.14
N LYS A 787 -23.69 -18.48 -5.87
CA LYS A 787 -23.05 -17.32 -6.50
C LYS A 787 -22.48 -16.35 -5.47
N VAL A 788 -23.22 -16.04 -4.41
CA VAL A 788 -22.78 -15.11 -3.35
C VAL A 788 -21.59 -15.72 -2.59
N GLN A 789 -21.66 -17.02 -2.24
CA GLN A 789 -20.53 -17.70 -1.59
C GLN A 789 -19.26 -17.65 -2.45
N ASP A 790 -19.37 -18.04 -3.73
CA ASP A 790 -18.24 -18.08 -4.65
C ASP A 790 -17.66 -16.65 -4.88
N ASP A 791 -18.50 -15.63 -4.92
CA ASP A 791 -18.11 -14.24 -5.13
C ASP A 791 -17.41 -13.65 -3.89
N ILE A 792 -17.90 -13.93 -2.68
CA ILE A 792 -17.23 -13.48 -1.45
C ILE A 792 -15.85 -14.13 -1.33
N GLU A 793 -15.75 -15.45 -1.55
CA GLU A 793 -14.48 -16.18 -1.47
C GLU A 793 -13.43 -15.67 -2.48
N ARG A 794 -13.89 -15.10 -3.60
CA ARG A 794 -13.02 -14.51 -4.66
C ARG A 794 -12.91 -13.00 -4.61
N PHE A 795 -13.47 -12.35 -3.59
CA PHE A 795 -13.52 -10.89 -3.47
C PHE A 795 -14.22 -10.17 -4.65
N SER A 796 -15.13 -10.87 -5.32
CA SER A 796 -15.94 -10.33 -6.43
C SER A 796 -17.25 -9.73 -5.90
N PHE A 797 -17.15 -8.77 -5.00
CA PHE A 797 -18.30 -8.22 -4.28
C PHE A 797 -19.35 -7.54 -5.18
N ASN A 798 -18.90 -6.91 -6.25
CA ASN A 798 -19.78 -6.24 -7.21
C ASN A 798 -20.75 -7.20 -7.91
N THR A 799 -20.30 -8.40 -8.25
CA THR A 799 -21.16 -9.42 -8.88
C THR A 799 -22.12 -10.07 -7.88
N ALA A 800 -21.73 -10.17 -6.61
CA ALA A 800 -22.63 -10.61 -5.54
C ALA A 800 -23.79 -9.62 -5.35
N VAL A 801 -23.52 -8.30 -5.34
CA VAL A 801 -24.59 -7.27 -5.27
C VAL A 801 -25.56 -7.41 -6.43
N SER A 802 -25.06 -7.59 -7.65
CA SER A 802 -25.90 -7.86 -8.83
C SER A 802 -26.76 -9.13 -8.66
N SER A 803 -26.20 -10.17 -8.06
CA SER A 803 -26.92 -11.43 -7.79
C SER A 803 -28.04 -11.24 -6.79
N PHE A 804 -27.87 -10.41 -5.76
CA PHE A 804 -28.94 -10.04 -4.85
C PHE A 804 -30.07 -9.31 -5.57
N MET A 805 -29.73 -8.38 -6.46
CA MET A 805 -30.74 -7.64 -7.26
C MET A 805 -31.56 -8.59 -8.15
N ILE A 806 -30.90 -9.55 -8.80
CA ILE A 806 -31.55 -10.58 -9.62
C ILE A 806 -32.46 -11.45 -8.76
N CYS A 807 -31.95 -11.96 -7.64
CA CYS A 807 -32.70 -12.81 -6.70
C CYS A 807 -33.99 -12.11 -6.22
N VAL A 808 -33.90 -10.87 -5.76
CA VAL A 808 -35.05 -10.11 -5.29
C VAL A 808 -36.05 -9.85 -6.42
N ASN A 809 -35.58 -9.62 -7.64
CA ASN A 809 -36.48 -9.47 -8.81
C ASN A 809 -37.22 -10.77 -9.11
N GLU A 810 -36.51 -11.89 -9.21
CA GLU A 810 -37.10 -13.20 -9.51
C GLU A 810 -38.07 -13.65 -8.40
N LEU A 811 -37.72 -13.48 -7.14
CA LEU A 811 -38.63 -13.79 -6.01
C LEU A 811 -39.86 -12.88 -5.98
N THR A 812 -39.72 -11.61 -6.39
CA THR A 812 -40.85 -10.68 -6.53
C THR A 812 -41.80 -11.14 -7.64
N ASP A 813 -41.27 -11.56 -8.79
CA ASP A 813 -42.06 -12.05 -9.92
C ASP A 813 -42.78 -13.36 -9.57
N LEU A 814 -42.17 -14.22 -8.74
CA LEU A 814 -42.76 -15.43 -8.17
C LEU A 814 -43.77 -15.11 -7.05
N LYS A 815 -43.90 -13.83 -6.63
CA LYS A 815 -44.70 -13.41 -5.46
C LYS A 815 -44.34 -14.17 -4.18
N CYS A 816 -43.04 -14.49 -4.02
CA CYS A 816 -42.55 -15.21 -2.89
C CYS A 816 -42.75 -14.42 -1.60
N ASN A 817 -43.39 -15.04 -0.62
CA ASN A 817 -43.45 -14.59 0.78
C ASN A 817 -43.16 -15.74 1.75
N ASN A 818 -42.45 -16.76 1.29
CA ASN A 818 -42.16 -17.96 2.06
C ASN A 818 -41.10 -17.70 3.13
N ARG A 819 -41.40 -18.00 4.40
CA ARG A 819 -40.52 -17.78 5.56
C ARG A 819 -39.15 -18.44 5.39
N SER A 820 -39.09 -19.67 4.92
CA SER A 820 -37.80 -20.39 4.82
C SER A 820 -36.90 -19.75 3.76
N ILE A 821 -37.44 -19.37 2.61
CA ILE A 821 -36.71 -18.64 1.55
C ILE A 821 -36.21 -17.30 2.05
N LEU A 822 -37.11 -16.51 2.66
CA LEU A 822 -36.81 -15.15 3.12
C LEU A 822 -35.84 -15.12 4.30
N SER A 823 -35.88 -16.14 5.18
CA SER A 823 -34.91 -16.27 6.28
C SER A 823 -33.49 -16.50 5.76
N GLU A 824 -33.32 -17.39 4.81
CA GLU A 824 -32.02 -17.66 4.20
C GLU A 824 -31.50 -16.47 3.37
N LEU A 825 -32.38 -15.78 2.63
CA LEU A 825 -32.02 -14.54 1.94
C LEU A 825 -31.55 -13.45 2.91
N THR A 826 -32.20 -13.32 4.08
CA THR A 826 -31.81 -12.37 5.13
C THR A 826 -30.38 -12.68 5.63
N ILE A 827 -30.06 -13.94 5.84
CA ILE A 827 -28.71 -14.35 6.26
C ILE A 827 -27.68 -14.02 5.15
N LEU A 828 -28.01 -14.35 3.89
CA LEU A 828 -27.11 -14.12 2.75
C LEU A 828 -26.74 -12.65 2.57
N ILE A 829 -27.69 -11.73 2.74
CA ILE A 829 -27.45 -10.30 2.54
C ILE A 829 -26.83 -9.62 3.76
N SER A 830 -26.89 -10.23 4.93
CA SER A 830 -26.45 -9.63 6.19
C SER A 830 -25.01 -9.12 6.19
N PRO A 831 -24.04 -9.74 5.52
CA PRO A 831 -22.70 -9.19 5.42
C PRO A 831 -22.64 -7.84 4.67
N TYR A 832 -23.49 -7.64 3.69
CA TYR A 832 -23.53 -6.45 2.84
C TYR A 832 -24.40 -5.32 3.43
N ALA A 833 -25.55 -5.67 3.97
CA ALA A 833 -26.55 -4.76 4.51
C ALA A 833 -26.98 -5.21 5.90
N PRO A 834 -26.13 -5.03 6.92
CA PRO A 834 -26.34 -5.63 8.24
C PRO A 834 -27.53 -5.04 8.99
N HIS A 835 -27.84 -3.75 8.85
CA HIS A 835 -28.91 -3.12 9.60
C HIS A 835 -30.30 -3.61 9.16
N ILE A 836 -30.56 -3.60 7.85
CA ILE A 836 -31.84 -4.12 7.33
C ILE A 836 -31.98 -5.62 7.58
N ALA A 837 -30.87 -6.36 7.49
CA ALA A 837 -30.88 -7.80 7.75
C ALA A 837 -31.22 -8.14 9.21
N GLU A 838 -30.68 -7.42 10.18
CA GLU A 838 -31.04 -7.58 11.59
C GLU A 838 -32.54 -7.27 11.83
N GLU A 839 -33.03 -6.20 11.21
CA GLU A 839 -34.47 -5.85 11.37
C GLU A 839 -35.38 -6.92 10.76
N LEU A 840 -35.09 -7.38 9.54
CA LEU A 840 -35.84 -8.44 8.90
C LEU A 840 -35.74 -9.77 9.68
N TRP A 841 -34.55 -10.09 10.23
CA TRP A 841 -34.35 -11.27 11.09
C TRP A 841 -35.22 -11.23 12.33
N SER A 842 -35.29 -10.08 12.99
CA SER A 842 -36.16 -9.84 14.15
C SER A 842 -37.63 -9.92 13.77
N LEU A 843 -38.07 -9.32 12.66
CA LEU A 843 -39.44 -9.38 12.17
C LEU A 843 -39.87 -10.81 11.78
N LEU A 844 -38.95 -11.64 11.33
CA LEU A 844 -39.18 -13.08 11.10
C LEU A 844 -39.38 -13.87 12.38
N GLY A 845 -39.33 -13.24 13.57
CA GLY A 845 -39.56 -13.86 14.86
C GLY A 845 -38.37 -14.63 15.43
N ASN A 846 -37.20 -14.45 14.86
CA ASN A 846 -35.97 -15.09 15.33
C ASN A 846 -35.40 -14.32 16.54
N SER A 847 -34.79 -15.05 17.48
CA SER A 847 -34.07 -14.49 18.59
C SER A 847 -32.58 -14.30 18.30
N GLY A 848 -31.96 -13.31 18.96
CA GLY A 848 -30.55 -13.03 18.78
C GLY A 848 -30.22 -12.30 17.46
N SER A 849 -28.92 -12.12 17.18
CA SER A 849 -28.42 -11.44 15.99
C SER A 849 -28.29 -12.40 14.82
N VAL A 850 -28.60 -11.92 13.63
CA VAL A 850 -28.36 -12.66 12.37
C VAL A 850 -26.89 -13.00 12.14
N THR A 851 -25.96 -12.32 12.81
CA THR A 851 -24.53 -12.58 12.72
C THR A 851 -24.08 -13.85 13.45
N GLN A 852 -24.94 -14.45 14.26
CA GLN A 852 -24.64 -15.64 15.09
C GLN A 852 -25.18 -16.95 14.49
N VAL A 853 -25.80 -16.90 13.33
CA VAL A 853 -26.36 -18.09 12.67
C VAL A 853 -25.40 -18.65 11.62
N ALA A 854 -25.70 -19.88 11.16
CA ALA A 854 -24.89 -20.50 10.12
C ALA A 854 -25.22 -19.91 8.74
N PHE A 855 -24.21 -19.81 7.89
CA PHE A 855 -24.39 -19.44 6.48
C PHE A 855 -25.23 -20.49 5.78
N PRO A 856 -26.19 -20.14 4.89
CA PRO A 856 -27.05 -21.09 4.19
C PRO A 856 -26.27 -22.13 3.40
N GLU A 857 -26.68 -23.37 3.49
CA GLU A 857 -26.05 -24.49 2.79
C GLU A 857 -26.56 -24.58 1.36
N PHE A 858 -25.63 -24.64 0.40
CA PHE A 858 -25.95 -24.85 -0.99
C PHE A 858 -26.33 -26.30 -1.25
N ASN A 859 -27.46 -26.50 -1.94
CA ASN A 859 -27.88 -27.83 -2.40
C ASN A 859 -28.07 -27.83 -3.91
N GLU A 860 -27.21 -28.58 -4.59
CA GLU A 860 -27.17 -28.68 -6.05
C GLU A 860 -28.46 -29.25 -6.65
N SER A 861 -29.18 -30.13 -5.91
CA SER A 861 -30.40 -30.74 -6.41
C SER A 861 -31.50 -29.73 -6.79
N TYR A 862 -31.50 -28.55 -6.17
CA TYR A 862 -32.51 -27.52 -6.45
C TYR A 862 -32.20 -26.68 -7.70
N ILE A 863 -30.96 -26.73 -8.23
CA ILE A 863 -30.56 -25.94 -9.42
C ILE A 863 -30.41 -26.81 -10.68
N VAL A 864 -30.53 -28.14 -10.55
CA VAL A 864 -30.49 -29.04 -11.70
C VAL A 864 -31.67 -28.74 -12.61
N GLU A 865 -31.40 -28.37 -13.84
CA GLU A 865 -32.43 -28.18 -14.87
C GLU A 865 -32.82 -29.55 -15.40
N ASN A 866 -34.00 -30.02 -15.00
CA ASN A 866 -34.58 -31.26 -15.56
C ASN A 866 -35.36 -30.98 -16.87
N THR A 867 -35.55 -29.74 -17.24
CA THR A 867 -36.26 -29.29 -18.43
C THR A 867 -35.48 -28.25 -19.21
N PHE A 868 -35.71 -28.17 -20.49
CA PHE A 868 -35.17 -27.14 -21.37
C PHE A 868 -36.32 -26.44 -22.14
N GLU A 869 -36.32 -25.12 -22.14
CA GLU A 869 -37.33 -24.33 -22.85
C GLU A 869 -36.91 -24.14 -24.31
N TYR A 870 -37.39 -25.01 -25.19
CA TYR A 870 -37.08 -24.95 -26.62
C TYR A 870 -37.78 -23.74 -27.28
N PRO A 871 -37.02 -22.82 -27.90
CA PRO A 871 -37.59 -21.86 -28.83
C PRO A 871 -38.12 -22.62 -30.04
N VAL A 872 -39.42 -22.55 -30.30
CA VAL A 872 -40.07 -23.21 -31.46
C VAL A 872 -40.31 -22.20 -32.56
N SER A 873 -39.69 -22.47 -33.69
CA SER A 873 -39.81 -21.65 -34.91
C SER A 873 -40.65 -22.39 -35.95
N PHE A 874 -41.42 -21.62 -36.74
CA PHE A 874 -42.10 -22.07 -37.96
C PHE A 874 -41.52 -21.31 -39.13
N ASN A 875 -41.00 -22.10 -40.11
CA ASN A 875 -40.31 -21.55 -41.30
C ASN A 875 -39.24 -20.49 -40.93
N GLY A 876 -38.43 -20.80 -39.91
CA GLY A 876 -37.32 -19.96 -39.44
C GLY A 876 -37.70 -18.76 -38.55
N LYS A 877 -39.01 -18.54 -38.27
CA LYS A 877 -39.46 -17.45 -37.42
C LYS A 877 -39.98 -18.00 -36.08
N MET A 878 -39.39 -17.59 -34.99
CA MET A 878 -39.75 -18.00 -33.64
C MET A 878 -41.19 -17.62 -33.33
N ARG A 879 -41.99 -18.54 -32.76
CA ARG A 879 -43.42 -18.38 -32.53
C ARG A 879 -43.81 -18.53 -31.06
N PHE A 880 -43.24 -19.52 -30.39
CA PHE A 880 -43.49 -19.78 -28.97
C PHE A 880 -42.30 -20.54 -28.36
N ARG A 881 -42.34 -20.74 -27.06
CA ARG A 881 -41.40 -21.58 -26.33
C ARG A 881 -42.10 -22.78 -25.71
N LEU A 882 -41.47 -23.94 -25.71
CA LEU A 882 -42.03 -25.17 -25.19
C LEU A 882 -41.04 -25.79 -24.24
N GLU A 883 -41.43 -25.98 -22.98
CA GLU A 883 -40.62 -26.60 -21.95
C GLU A 883 -40.73 -28.13 -22.05
N LEU A 884 -39.61 -28.81 -22.25
CA LEU A 884 -39.49 -30.26 -22.38
C LEU A 884 -38.40 -30.79 -21.49
N PRO A 885 -38.50 -32.07 -20.98
CA PRO A 885 -37.44 -32.67 -20.18
C PRO A 885 -36.09 -32.69 -20.91
N LEU A 886 -35.01 -32.39 -20.16
CA LEU A 886 -33.64 -32.54 -20.64
C LEU A 886 -33.34 -34.00 -20.92
N GLY A 887 -32.74 -34.31 -22.05
CA GLY A 887 -32.46 -35.71 -22.46
C GLY A 887 -33.60 -36.43 -23.19
N LEU A 888 -34.72 -35.74 -23.50
CA LEU A 888 -35.74 -36.27 -24.32
C LEU A 888 -35.19 -36.59 -25.73
N PRO A 889 -35.44 -37.84 -26.27
CA PRO A 889 -34.97 -38.16 -27.59
C PRO A 889 -35.59 -37.27 -28.68
N VAL A 890 -34.82 -37.00 -29.72
CA VAL A 890 -35.24 -36.11 -30.82
C VAL A 890 -36.65 -36.43 -31.37
N PRO A 891 -37.00 -37.71 -31.61
CA PRO A 891 -38.36 -38.02 -32.06
C PRO A 891 -39.48 -37.62 -31.10
N GLU A 892 -39.20 -37.71 -29.80
CA GLU A 892 -40.18 -37.31 -28.77
C GLU A 892 -40.28 -35.79 -28.64
N ILE A 893 -39.16 -35.04 -28.83
CA ILE A 893 -39.20 -33.58 -28.94
C ILE A 893 -40.04 -33.16 -30.16
N GLU A 894 -39.80 -33.79 -31.30
CA GLU A 894 -40.59 -33.53 -32.53
C GLU A 894 -42.06 -33.73 -32.28
N LYS A 895 -42.43 -34.89 -31.69
CA LYS A 895 -43.80 -35.25 -31.36
C LYS A 895 -44.43 -34.23 -30.39
N ALA A 896 -43.72 -33.88 -29.35
CA ALA A 896 -44.20 -32.91 -28.34
C ALA A 896 -44.45 -31.52 -28.97
N VAL A 897 -43.53 -31.05 -29.79
CA VAL A 897 -43.67 -29.75 -30.50
C VAL A 897 -44.85 -29.77 -31.48
N VAL A 898 -45.00 -30.85 -32.23
CA VAL A 898 -46.12 -30.94 -33.21
C VAL A 898 -47.47 -31.05 -32.50
N SER A 899 -47.50 -31.74 -31.35
CA SER A 899 -48.75 -31.93 -30.56
C SER A 899 -49.08 -30.74 -29.63
N ALA A 900 -48.14 -29.79 -29.49
CA ALA A 900 -48.39 -28.61 -28.63
C ALA A 900 -49.59 -27.78 -29.13
N PRO A 901 -50.47 -27.32 -28.21
CA PRO A 901 -51.63 -26.54 -28.59
C PRO A 901 -51.26 -25.28 -29.39
N GLU A 902 -50.12 -24.67 -29.08
CA GLU A 902 -49.62 -23.47 -29.77
C GLU A 902 -49.21 -23.76 -31.22
N SER A 903 -48.81 -24.99 -31.53
CA SER A 903 -48.45 -25.43 -32.90
C SER A 903 -49.64 -25.53 -33.82
N ALA A 904 -50.82 -25.80 -33.29
CA ALA A 904 -52.05 -25.98 -34.08
C ALA A 904 -52.36 -24.76 -34.97
N LYS A 905 -52.11 -23.57 -34.48
CA LYS A 905 -52.32 -22.32 -35.23
C LYS A 905 -51.43 -22.21 -36.49
N TRP A 906 -50.25 -22.82 -36.46
CA TRP A 906 -49.30 -22.73 -37.56
C TRP A 906 -49.30 -23.97 -38.46
N LEU A 907 -49.82 -25.10 -38.01
CA LEU A 907 -49.99 -26.30 -38.79
C LEU A 907 -51.24 -26.32 -39.59
N GLU A 908 -52.27 -25.52 -39.20
CA GLU A 908 -53.58 -25.43 -39.91
C GLU A 908 -54.18 -26.82 -40.19
N GLY A 909 -54.01 -27.77 -39.32
CA GLY A 909 -54.50 -29.12 -39.44
C GLY A 909 -53.75 -30.05 -40.45
N LYS A 910 -52.61 -29.58 -40.97
CA LYS A 910 -51.73 -30.37 -41.86
C LYS A 910 -50.49 -30.87 -41.13
N PRO A 911 -49.94 -32.00 -41.46
CA PRO A 911 -48.67 -32.48 -40.92
C PRO A 911 -47.51 -31.59 -41.40
N PRO A 912 -46.49 -31.34 -40.59
CA PRO A 912 -45.32 -30.61 -41.03
C PRO A 912 -44.53 -31.34 -42.10
N ARG A 913 -43.94 -30.64 -43.04
CA ARG A 913 -43.03 -31.21 -44.03
C ARG A 913 -41.76 -31.76 -43.41
N LYS A 914 -41.25 -31.07 -42.38
CA LYS A 914 -40.03 -31.43 -41.67
C LYS A 914 -40.01 -30.76 -40.36
N VAL A 915 -39.54 -31.45 -39.27
CA VAL A 915 -39.19 -30.87 -38.00
C VAL A 915 -37.67 -30.98 -37.84
N ILE A 916 -37.00 -29.88 -37.56
CA ILE A 916 -35.55 -29.81 -37.36
C ILE A 916 -35.31 -29.49 -35.88
N VAL A 917 -34.82 -30.47 -35.14
CA VAL A 917 -34.49 -30.37 -33.70
C VAL A 917 -32.98 -30.25 -33.57
N VAL A 918 -32.57 -29.20 -32.87
CA VAL A 918 -31.20 -29.09 -32.37
C VAL A 918 -31.28 -29.24 -30.84
N PRO A 919 -30.96 -30.43 -30.31
CA PRO A 919 -31.09 -30.75 -28.86
C PRO A 919 -30.44 -29.68 -28.01
N GLY A 920 -31.15 -29.22 -26.96
CA GLY A 920 -30.70 -28.18 -26.08
C GLY A 920 -30.51 -26.78 -26.70
N LYS A 921 -31.10 -26.50 -27.89
CA LYS A 921 -31.00 -25.19 -28.56
C LYS A 921 -32.30 -24.70 -29.14
N ILE A 922 -32.84 -25.34 -30.16
CA ILE A 922 -34.00 -24.82 -30.90
C ILE A 922 -34.73 -25.93 -31.66
N VAL A 923 -36.03 -25.75 -31.89
CA VAL A 923 -36.81 -26.54 -32.83
C VAL A 923 -37.34 -25.67 -33.93
N ASN A 924 -37.17 -26.06 -35.18
CA ASN A 924 -37.77 -25.40 -36.35
C ASN A 924 -38.68 -26.35 -37.14
N VAL A 925 -39.95 -25.98 -37.21
CA VAL A 925 -41.00 -26.70 -37.94
C VAL A 925 -41.12 -26.09 -39.32
N VAL A 926 -40.98 -26.87 -40.36
CA VAL A 926 -41.18 -26.47 -41.74
C VAL A 926 -42.56 -26.96 -42.16
N VAL A 927 -43.46 -26.08 -42.51
CA VAL A 927 -44.83 -26.30 -42.93
C VAL A 927 -45.02 -26.05 -44.42
#